data_6b2d36084f510b94b65f93a126f1e422
#
_entry.id   6b2d36084f510b94b65f93a126f1e422
#
_cell.length_a   1.000
_cell.length_b   1.000
_cell.length_c   1.000
_cell.angle_alpha   90.00
_cell.angle_beta   90.00
_cell.angle_gamma   90.00
#
_symmetry.space_group_name_H-M   'P 1'
#
loop_
_entity.id
_entity.type
_entity.pdbx_description
1 polymer ?
#
loop_
_entity_poly.entity_id
_entity_poly.type
_entity_poly.pdbx_seq_one_letter_code
_entity_poly.pdbx_strand_id
1 'polypeptide(L)'
;MSTAVAPPRRPSPAAVVPGRPHDDGGTPTAARPIGSRDWIVEAVCGGVIVCCLVAAGFLLRSIGNQRTNLQLVMTVEGTQGMPPHVALATAALGTFRGLATDVLWIRADELQAKGQYFEAQTLAEWITSLQPHFVNVWGFQAINMAYNISVMTEEPLDRWGWVSRGIELLRSQGIPLNPNAPKLYEELGWILMDKVGGDRDREHWFLKQRLVSDMQEVLGDKNYGRTAVEVVEGFEKVANAPDTLEELVSNHPEVQPVLDLIEELGAKPDEEFLRMLGLVVMVNASGDASIMTGRGLPAGTNRGLVGGLQSVPELGKPCFELLIPHLQKRVLLDRYRMDAQKMLALMEKYGPMDWRHPSAQGIYWMEEGYAKSLESRNREGRNELLVIRRRLNMIAELMRTGRINYDAVSDRIDLLPDPRFIPAYEAALAEAIGMIQSDAGVTTQHWGRADVDDLMKGWERFLNEATIMAYVYGDEPKANECFQKLVSLAQDQGMGDQPIYRESLQTFVTLRLGEVMKLDINNTRQFVDGMLNRALVDGLAQGRMDIFNRFLKMAYKVYDKKYSASDPTKIRVQKQVDIGSFPELVDASFELMMKQGKSPVLMRARIWAWAPDELKLRAWPKLKDSLAEQATSAGLDPARAFPMPKGYVEEKQDLPEEKTPPASLPAKATGDAA
;
A
#
# COMPACT_ATOMS: atom_id res chain seq x y z
N MET A 1 -40.37 -14.42 5.91
CA MET A 1 -40.57 -15.88 5.98
C MET A 1 -39.21 -16.50 6.14
N SER A 2 -38.91 -16.86 7.38
CA SER A 2 -37.62 -17.39 7.84
C SER A 2 -37.70 -18.91 7.80
N THR A 3 -36.85 -19.58 7.02
CA THR A 3 -36.69 -21.03 7.05
C THR A 3 -35.43 -21.36 7.82
N ALA A 4 -35.61 -21.76 9.08
CA ALA A 4 -34.55 -22.28 9.93
C ALA A 4 -34.16 -23.68 9.44
N VAL A 5 -32.85 -23.87 9.16
CA VAL A 5 -32.23 -25.17 8.89
C VAL A 5 -31.80 -25.78 10.23
N ALA A 6 -32.34 -26.98 10.52
CA ALA A 6 -32.02 -27.75 11.73
C ALA A 6 -30.61 -28.37 11.66
N PRO A 7 -29.89 -28.53 12.80
CA PRO A 7 -28.58 -29.14 12.83
C PRO A 7 -28.65 -30.68 12.70
N PRO A 8 -27.59 -31.36 12.19
CA PRO A 8 -27.57 -32.78 12.00
C PRO A 8 -27.48 -33.55 13.34
N ARG A 9 -28.26 -34.62 13.42
CA ARG A 9 -28.37 -35.55 14.57
C ARG A 9 -27.04 -36.33 14.75
N ARG A 10 -26.59 -36.41 15.99
CA ARG A 10 -25.52 -37.31 16.41
C ARG A 10 -25.99 -38.78 16.32
N PRO A 11 -25.16 -39.73 15.92
CA PRO A 11 -25.48 -41.15 15.99
C PRO A 11 -25.47 -41.67 17.43
N SER A 12 -26.46 -42.47 17.75
CA SER A 12 -26.60 -43.15 19.03
C SER A 12 -25.55 -44.26 19.23
N PRO A 13 -25.14 -44.55 20.46
CA PRO A 13 -24.19 -45.62 20.73
C PRO A 13 -24.81 -47.03 20.55
N ALA A 14 -24.05 -47.89 19.89
CA ALA A 14 -24.43 -49.29 19.66
C ALA A 14 -24.50 -50.07 20.97
N ALA A 15 -25.52 -50.91 21.06
CA ALA A 15 -25.76 -51.80 22.17
C ALA A 15 -24.68 -52.86 22.33
N VAL A 16 -24.21 -53.04 23.57
CA VAL A 16 -23.31 -54.10 23.99
C VAL A 16 -24.07 -55.44 24.00
N VAL A 17 -23.58 -56.42 23.25
CA VAL A 17 -24.02 -57.81 23.29
C VAL A 17 -23.10 -58.59 24.24
N PRO A 18 -23.62 -59.41 25.21
CA PRO A 18 -22.80 -60.15 26.15
C PRO A 18 -22.09 -61.33 25.50
N GLY A 19 -20.79 -61.47 25.84
CA GLY A 19 -19.93 -62.52 25.33
C GLY A 19 -20.26 -63.93 25.79
N ARG A 20 -19.97 -64.88 24.93
CA ARG A 20 -19.88 -66.34 25.27
C ARG A 20 -18.46 -66.65 25.74
N PRO A 21 -18.29 -67.67 26.62
CA PRO A 21 -17.00 -67.99 27.23
C PRO A 21 -16.04 -68.65 26.23
N HIS A 22 -14.76 -68.28 26.34
CA HIS A 22 -13.63 -68.86 25.64
C HIS A 22 -13.32 -70.25 26.18
N ASP A 23 -13.16 -71.15 25.25
CA ASP A 23 -12.57 -72.48 25.50
C ASP A 23 -11.07 -72.39 25.15
N ASP A 24 -10.23 -72.64 26.14
CA ASP A 24 -8.77 -72.67 26.02
C ASP A 24 -8.33 -74.01 25.46
N GLY A 25 -7.63 -73.98 24.36
CA GLY A 25 -7.00 -75.21 23.88
C GLY A 25 -6.49 -75.14 22.44
N GLY A 26 -5.46 -74.39 22.22
CA GLY A 26 -4.76 -74.33 20.92
C GLY A 26 -3.26 -74.31 21.10
N THR A 27 -2.59 -75.42 20.90
CA THR A 27 -1.16 -75.60 20.79
C THR A 27 -0.45 -74.58 19.91
N PRO A 28 0.80 -74.16 20.25
CA PRO A 28 1.56 -73.25 19.43
C PRO A 28 1.90 -73.89 18.09
N THR A 29 1.36 -73.34 17.05
CA THR A 29 1.69 -73.69 15.67
C THR A 29 3.15 -73.34 15.41
N ALA A 30 3.98 -74.40 15.32
CA ALA A 30 5.36 -74.30 14.95
C ALA A 30 5.50 -73.47 13.62
N ALA A 31 6.40 -72.51 13.66
CA ALA A 31 6.77 -71.75 12.45
C ALA A 31 7.16 -72.76 11.34
N ARG A 32 6.45 -72.71 10.22
CA ARG A 32 6.84 -73.51 9.05
C ARG A 32 8.27 -73.11 8.65
N PRO A 33 9.17 -74.09 8.41
CA PRO A 33 10.47 -73.74 7.86
C PRO A 33 10.30 -73.11 6.50
N ILE A 34 10.94 -71.93 6.30
CA ILE A 34 10.99 -71.19 5.03
C ILE A 34 11.52 -72.16 3.98
N GLY A 35 10.63 -72.61 3.09
CA GLY A 35 10.99 -73.55 2.03
C GLY A 35 11.97 -72.91 1.08
N SER A 36 12.89 -73.74 0.52
CA SER A 36 13.92 -73.27 -0.43
C SER A 36 13.40 -72.60 -1.71
N ARG A 37 12.09 -72.37 -1.82
CA ARG A 37 11.43 -71.64 -2.90
C ARG A 37 11.16 -70.17 -2.58
N ASP A 38 11.07 -69.80 -1.32
CA ASP A 38 10.66 -68.43 -0.91
C ASP A 38 11.78 -67.41 -1.20
N TRP A 39 13.06 -67.84 -1.00
CA TRP A 39 14.18 -66.95 -1.33
C TRP A 39 14.33 -66.73 -2.85
N ILE A 40 13.89 -67.69 -3.71
CA ILE A 40 13.86 -67.49 -5.19
C ILE A 40 12.80 -66.49 -5.56
N VAL A 41 11.61 -66.51 -4.91
CA VAL A 41 10.57 -65.55 -5.14
C VAL A 41 11.02 -64.15 -4.67
N GLU A 42 11.62 -64.06 -3.49
CA GLU A 42 12.19 -62.78 -2.99
C GLU A 42 13.30 -62.27 -3.92
N ALA A 43 14.20 -63.11 -4.36
CA ALA A 43 15.28 -62.75 -5.33
C ALA A 43 14.71 -62.31 -6.71
N VAL A 44 13.68 -62.98 -7.21
CA VAL A 44 13.01 -62.60 -8.46
C VAL A 44 12.25 -61.28 -8.29
N CYS A 45 11.50 -61.08 -7.19
CA CYS A 45 10.84 -59.84 -6.90
C CYS A 45 11.84 -58.68 -6.71
N GLY A 46 12.93 -58.91 -5.98
CA GLY A 46 14.04 -57.96 -5.87
C GLY A 46 14.66 -57.58 -7.22
N GLY A 47 14.91 -58.61 -8.04
CA GLY A 47 15.42 -58.42 -9.43
C GLY A 47 14.48 -57.59 -10.30
N VAL A 48 13.17 -57.90 -10.23
CA VAL A 48 12.14 -57.10 -10.98
C VAL A 48 12.09 -55.67 -10.48
N ILE A 49 12.15 -55.42 -9.17
CA ILE A 49 12.17 -54.06 -8.61
C ILE A 49 13.39 -53.29 -9.11
N VAL A 50 14.59 -53.92 -9.06
CA VAL A 50 15.82 -53.30 -9.57
C VAL A 50 15.73 -53.02 -11.06
N CYS A 51 15.23 -53.95 -11.85
CA CYS A 51 15.01 -53.74 -13.30
C CYS A 51 14.03 -52.62 -13.59
N CYS A 52 12.91 -52.53 -12.81
CA CYS A 52 11.94 -51.44 -12.93
C CYS A 52 12.57 -50.10 -12.53
N LEU A 53 13.36 -50.02 -11.49
CA LEU A 53 14.06 -48.79 -11.09
C LEU A 53 15.10 -48.34 -12.11
N VAL A 54 15.84 -49.28 -12.69
CA VAL A 54 16.81 -48.99 -13.77
C VAL A 54 16.07 -48.49 -15.02
N ALA A 55 14.99 -49.19 -15.42
CA ALA A 55 14.15 -48.76 -16.55
C ALA A 55 13.52 -47.39 -16.31
N ALA A 56 13.01 -47.14 -15.13
CA ALA A 56 12.47 -45.81 -14.72
C ALA A 56 13.57 -44.76 -14.77
N GLY A 57 14.80 -45.06 -14.32
CA GLY A 57 15.95 -44.15 -14.43
C GLY A 57 16.31 -43.77 -15.89
N PHE A 58 16.29 -44.74 -16.78
CA PHE A 58 16.50 -44.49 -18.21
C PHE A 58 15.37 -43.66 -18.86
N LEU A 59 14.12 -43.98 -18.52
CA LEU A 59 12.95 -43.21 -18.98
C LEU A 59 13.00 -41.77 -18.48
N LEU A 60 13.28 -41.56 -17.15
CA LEU A 60 13.41 -40.24 -16.57
C LEU A 60 14.54 -39.43 -17.23
N ARG A 61 15.67 -40.08 -17.56
CA ARG A 61 16.78 -39.44 -18.26
C ARG A 61 16.40 -39.06 -19.72
N SER A 62 15.68 -39.95 -20.39
CA SER A 62 15.19 -39.70 -21.76
C SER A 62 14.15 -38.55 -21.77
N ILE A 63 13.21 -38.58 -20.84
CA ILE A 63 12.21 -37.51 -20.65
C ILE A 63 12.89 -36.19 -20.27
N GLY A 64 13.89 -36.23 -19.37
CA GLY A 64 14.70 -35.08 -19.00
C GLY A 64 15.40 -34.44 -20.23
N ASN A 65 16.06 -35.25 -21.04
CA ASN A 65 16.74 -34.77 -22.27
C ASN A 65 15.73 -34.19 -23.27
N GLN A 66 14.57 -34.84 -23.47
CA GLN A 66 13.52 -34.31 -24.36
C GLN A 66 12.92 -33.00 -23.82
N ARG A 67 12.67 -32.89 -22.50
CA ARG A 67 12.24 -31.65 -21.85
C ARG A 67 13.26 -30.52 -22.05
N THR A 68 14.55 -30.81 -21.90
CA THR A 68 15.63 -29.82 -22.12
C THR A 68 15.71 -29.42 -23.61
N ASN A 69 15.65 -30.40 -24.54
CA ASN A 69 15.69 -30.13 -25.99
C ASN A 69 14.46 -29.35 -26.47
N LEU A 70 13.29 -29.59 -25.87
CA LEU A 70 12.05 -28.89 -26.18
C LEU A 70 11.91 -27.57 -25.37
N GLN A 71 12.93 -27.22 -24.57
CA GLN A 71 12.92 -26.05 -23.68
C GLN A 71 11.67 -25.97 -22.77
N LEU A 72 11.11 -27.12 -22.44
CA LEU A 72 9.98 -27.25 -21.51
C LEU A 72 10.42 -27.14 -20.03
N VAL A 73 11.72 -27.25 -19.78
CA VAL A 73 12.36 -27.02 -18.48
C VAL A 73 13.33 -25.86 -18.67
N MET A 74 13.13 -24.80 -17.91
CA MET A 74 14.17 -23.79 -17.77
C MET A 74 15.38 -24.46 -17.13
N THR A 75 16.47 -24.61 -17.89
CA THR A 75 17.76 -25.09 -17.37
C THR A 75 18.25 -24.00 -16.41
N VAL A 76 18.05 -24.22 -15.13
CA VAL A 76 18.74 -23.44 -14.12
C VAL A 76 20.19 -23.95 -14.13
N GLU A 77 21.07 -23.17 -14.70
CA GLU A 77 22.51 -23.38 -14.55
C GLU A 77 22.88 -23.30 -13.06
N GLY A 78 23.25 -24.43 -12.52
CA GLY A 78 24.14 -24.55 -11.38
C GLY A 78 23.59 -24.15 -10.00
N THR A 79 23.96 -24.94 -9.05
CA THR A 79 23.94 -24.74 -7.60
C THR A 79 24.64 -23.46 -7.10
N GLN A 80 24.86 -22.46 -7.92
CA GLN A 80 25.45 -21.17 -7.54
C GLN A 80 24.45 -20.37 -6.71
N GLY A 81 24.74 -20.23 -5.43
CA GLY A 81 23.91 -19.48 -4.47
C GLY A 81 23.18 -20.34 -3.42
N MET A 82 23.24 -21.67 -3.52
CA MET A 82 22.58 -22.54 -2.55
C MET A 82 23.41 -22.64 -1.26
N PRO A 83 22.81 -22.44 -0.05
CA PRO A 83 23.51 -22.62 1.21
C PRO A 83 24.10 -24.04 1.33
N PRO A 84 25.31 -24.24 1.91
CA PRO A 84 26.00 -25.53 1.93
C PRO A 84 25.18 -26.66 2.59
N HIS A 85 24.40 -26.38 3.61
CA HIS A 85 23.55 -27.34 4.31
C HIS A 85 22.38 -27.82 3.41
N VAL A 86 21.85 -26.94 2.55
CA VAL A 86 20.79 -27.27 1.58
C VAL A 86 21.37 -28.13 0.45
N ALA A 87 22.57 -27.81 -0.02
CA ALA A 87 23.26 -28.62 -1.02
C ALA A 87 23.56 -30.03 -0.49
N LEU A 88 23.99 -30.15 0.78
CA LEU A 88 24.22 -31.45 1.44
C LEU A 88 22.93 -32.25 1.62
N ALA A 89 21.85 -31.61 2.10
CA ALA A 89 20.54 -32.25 2.23
C ALA A 89 19.98 -32.70 0.89
N THR A 90 20.15 -31.89 -0.14
CA THR A 90 19.75 -32.20 -1.52
C THR A 90 20.52 -33.39 -2.09
N ALA A 91 21.82 -33.49 -1.81
CA ALA A 91 22.66 -34.61 -2.23
C ALA A 91 22.32 -35.90 -1.46
N ALA A 92 22.07 -35.82 -0.15
CA ALA A 92 21.74 -36.95 0.70
C ALA A 92 20.37 -37.58 0.40
N LEU A 93 19.35 -36.74 0.11
CA LEU A 93 18.01 -37.21 -0.21
C LEU A 93 17.88 -37.70 -1.69
N GLY A 94 18.78 -37.28 -2.57
CA GLY A 94 18.79 -37.73 -3.97
C GLY A 94 17.40 -37.64 -4.65
N THR A 95 16.94 -38.74 -5.25
CA THR A 95 15.63 -38.87 -5.90
C THR A 95 14.42 -38.80 -4.95
N PHE A 96 14.61 -39.07 -3.64
CA PHE A 96 13.53 -39.03 -2.66
C PHE A 96 13.10 -37.64 -2.26
N ARG A 97 13.92 -36.62 -2.56
CA ARG A 97 13.57 -35.21 -2.21
C ARG A 97 12.22 -34.76 -2.83
N GLY A 98 11.91 -35.22 -4.06
CA GLY A 98 10.63 -34.91 -4.70
C GLY A 98 9.47 -35.48 -3.92
N LEU A 99 9.55 -36.77 -3.57
CA LEU A 99 8.53 -37.44 -2.75
C LEU A 99 8.37 -36.77 -1.37
N ALA A 100 9.48 -36.43 -0.72
CA ALA A 100 9.45 -35.72 0.56
C ALA A 100 8.76 -34.33 0.40
N THR A 101 9.06 -33.61 -0.65
CA THR A 101 8.43 -32.32 -0.97
C THR A 101 6.93 -32.46 -1.20
N ASP A 102 6.50 -33.50 -1.95
CA ASP A 102 5.06 -33.73 -2.20
C ASP A 102 4.30 -34.01 -0.89
N VAL A 103 4.87 -34.85 -0.01
CA VAL A 103 4.27 -35.14 1.30
C VAL A 103 4.20 -33.87 2.16
N LEU A 104 5.27 -33.08 2.21
CA LEU A 104 5.30 -31.82 2.95
C LEU A 104 4.30 -30.81 2.39
N TRP A 105 4.15 -30.78 1.05
CA TRP A 105 3.20 -29.89 0.39
C TRP A 105 1.75 -30.24 0.74
N ILE A 106 1.37 -31.53 0.62
CA ILE A 106 0.04 -31.99 0.99
C ILE A 106 -0.25 -31.65 2.46
N ARG A 107 0.76 -31.83 3.32
CA ARG A 107 0.61 -31.51 4.74
C ARG A 107 0.49 -30.01 5.00
N ALA A 108 1.25 -29.17 4.30
CA ALA A 108 1.17 -27.70 4.41
C ALA A 108 -0.22 -27.18 3.96
N ASP A 109 -0.76 -27.73 2.87
CA ASP A 109 -2.10 -27.39 2.37
C ASP A 109 -3.20 -27.80 3.38
N GLU A 110 -3.06 -28.98 3.98
CA GLU A 110 -3.96 -29.46 5.05
C GLU A 110 -3.94 -28.57 6.29
N LEU A 111 -2.74 -28.11 6.71
CA LEU A 111 -2.59 -27.22 7.86
C LEU A 111 -3.19 -25.84 7.55
N GLN A 112 -2.98 -25.31 6.35
CA GLN A 112 -3.59 -24.06 5.91
C GLN A 112 -5.12 -24.17 5.92
N ALA A 113 -5.69 -25.25 5.39
CA ALA A 113 -7.14 -25.49 5.39
C ALA A 113 -7.71 -25.57 6.83
N LYS A 114 -6.90 -25.99 7.81
CA LYS A 114 -7.26 -26.02 9.24
C LYS A 114 -7.01 -24.69 9.97
N GLY A 115 -6.49 -23.66 9.30
CA GLY A 115 -6.14 -22.36 9.89
C GLY A 115 -4.83 -22.36 10.69
N GLN A 116 -4.02 -23.43 10.59
CA GLN A 116 -2.72 -23.56 11.25
C GLN A 116 -1.61 -22.95 10.37
N TYR A 117 -1.67 -21.62 10.20
CA TYR A 117 -0.85 -20.89 9.20
C TYR A 117 0.64 -20.86 9.56
N PHE A 118 1.01 -20.84 10.84
CA PHE A 118 2.41 -20.83 11.27
C PHE A 118 3.09 -22.17 11.00
N GLU A 119 2.39 -23.28 11.28
CA GLU A 119 2.89 -24.63 11.00
C GLU A 119 2.99 -24.87 9.49
N ALA A 120 2.00 -24.39 8.71
CA ALA A 120 2.04 -24.45 7.26
C ALA A 120 3.24 -23.66 6.70
N GLN A 121 3.54 -22.48 7.27
CA GLN A 121 4.70 -21.66 6.91
C GLN A 121 6.02 -22.41 7.15
N THR A 122 6.17 -23.04 8.31
CA THR A 122 7.38 -23.83 8.64
C THR A 122 7.62 -24.98 7.64
N LEU A 123 6.55 -25.69 7.25
CA LEU A 123 6.67 -26.75 6.23
C LEU A 123 7.05 -26.18 4.86
N ALA A 124 6.47 -25.04 4.50
CA ALA A 124 6.80 -24.38 3.23
C ALA A 124 8.26 -23.92 3.19
N GLU A 125 8.83 -23.44 4.31
CA GLU A 125 10.26 -23.12 4.42
C GLU A 125 11.14 -24.36 4.21
N TRP A 126 10.74 -25.52 4.74
CA TRP A 126 11.45 -26.77 4.48
C TRP A 126 11.38 -27.17 3.00
N ILE A 127 10.22 -27.01 2.37
CA ILE A 127 10.05 -27.31 0.94
C ILE A 127 10.96 -26.44 0.08
N THR A 128 11.00 -25.11 0.32
CA THR A 128 11.87 -24.20 -0.44
C THR A 128 13.35 -24.50 -0.21
N SER A 129 13.71 -24.97 0.99
CA SER A 129 15.07 -25.42 1.29
C SER A 129 15.44 -26.70 0.52
N LEU A 130 14.50 -27.65 0.38
CA LEU A 130 14.71 -28.89 -0.35
C LEU A 130 14.64 -28.71 -1.87
N GLN A 131 13.73 -27.87 -2.35
CA GLN A 131 13.48 -27.61 -3.77
C GLN A 131 13.31 -26.09 -4.02
N PRO A 132 14.40 -25.31 -4.05
CA PRO A 132 14.36 -23.87 -4.24
C PRO A 132 13.77 -23.43 -5.59
N HIS A 133 13.68 -24.33 -6.56
CA HIS A 133 13.07 -24.08 -7.87
C HIS A 133 11.59 -24.49 -7.95
N PHE A 134 10.97 -24.86 -6.83
CA PHE A 134 9.54 -25.12 -6.79
C PHE A 134 8.75 -23.81 -6.63
N VAL A 135 8.50 -23.13 -7.75
CA VAL A 135 7.92 -21.80 -7.85
C VAL A 135 6.66 -21.61 -7.00
N ASN A 136 5.75 -22.59 -7.02
CA ASN A 136 4.46 -22.48 -6.32
C ASN A 136 4.58 -22.31 -4.81
N VAL A 137 5.63 -22.85 -4.21
CA VAL A 137 5.81 -22.75 -2.74
C VAL A 137 6.25 -21.37 -2.31
N TRP A 138 7.06 -20.68 -3.12
CA TRP A 138 7.44 -19.30 -2.83
C TRP A 138 6.23 -18.36 -2.81
N GLY A 139 5.36 -18.47 -3.83
CA GLY A 139 4.11 -17.73 -3.86
C GLY A 139 3.20 -18.07 -2.68
N PHE A 140 3.03 -19.38 -2.41
CA PHE A 140 2.26 -19.85 -1.25
C PHE A 140 2.75 -19.24 0.06
N GLN A 141 4.05 -19.26 0.33
CA GLN A 141 4.63 -18.68 1.55
C GLN A 141 4.35 -17.18 1.65
N ALA A 142 4.62 -16.44 0.57
CA ALA A 142 4.45 -14.99 0.56
C ALA A 142 2.97 -14.59 0.76
N ILE A 143 2.04 -15.25 0.08
CA ILE A 143 0.60 -15.04 0.24
C ILE A 143 0.14 -15.44 1.64
N ASN A 144 0.64 -16.56 2.18
CA ASN A 144 0.31 -17.00 3.54
C ASN A 144 0.74 -15.95 4.58
N MET A 145 1.96 -15.44 4.49
CA MET A 145 2.43 -14.36 5.36
C MET A 145 1.62 -13.07 5.21
N ALA A 146 1.42 -12.63 3.95
CA ALA A 146 0.80 -11.34 3.69
C ALA A 146 -0.72 -11.31 3.97
N TYR A 147 -1.45 -12.41 3.77
CA TYR A 147 -2.91 -12.42 3.86
C TYR A 147 -3.47 -13.25 5.01
N ASN A 148 -2.82 -14.35 5.40
CA ASN A 148 -3.35 -15.24 6.43
C ASN A 148 -2.76 -14.89 7.81
N ILE A 149 -1.42 -14.94 7.95
CA ILE A 149 -0.77 -14.70 9.23
C ILE A 149 -0.91 -13.24 9.65
N SER A 150 -0.72 -12.29 8.71
CA SER A 150 -0.78 -10.87 9.02
C SER A 150 -2.10 -10.44 9.66
N VAL A 151 -3.24 -10.98 9.21
CA VAL A 151 -4.56 -10.62 9.73
C VAL A 151 -4.85 -11.21 11.11
N MET A 152 -4.06 -12.19 11.56
CA MET A 152 -4.15 -12.77 12.90
C MET A 152 -3.43 -11.90 13.95
N THR A 153 -2.59 -10.97 13.53
CA THR A 153 -1.90 -10.05 14.43
C THR A 153 -2.78 -8.83 14.73
N GLU A 154 -2.81 -8.41 15.99
CA GLU A 154 -3.59 -7.26 16.44
C GLU A 154 -2.83 -5.94 16.22
N GLU A 155 -1.52 -5.93 16.52
CA GLU A 155 -0.67 -4.76 16.39
C GLU A 155 -0.38 -4.43 14.92
N PRO A 156 -0.58 -3.17 14.47
CA PRO A 156 -0.33 -2.77 13.09
C PRO A 156 1.11 -2.99 12.65
N LEU A 157 2.08 -2.81 13.55
CA LEU A 157 3.50 -3.00 13.27
C LEU A 157 3.84 -4.48 13.01
N ASP A 158 3.29 -5.40 13.79
CA ASP A 158 3.48 -6.85 13.59
C ASP A 158 2.82 -7.28 12.28
N ARG A 159 1.65 -6.73 11.97
CA ARG A 159 0.96 -6.96 10.69
C ARG A 159 1.81 -6.54 9.50
N TRP A 160 2.39 -5.33 9.54
CA TRP A 160 3.35 -4.88 8.55
C TRP A 160 4.58 -5.81 8.48
N GLY A 161 5.09 -6.24 9.63
CA GLY A 161 6.20 -7.18 9.71
C GLY A 161 5.96 -8.47 8.91
N TRP A 162 4.75 -9.02 8.92
CA TRP A 162 4.41 -10.20 8.12
C TRP A 162 4.21 -9.87 6.64
N VAL A 163 3.56 -8.76 6.32
CA VAL A 163 3.38 -8.33 4.92
C VAL A 163 4.73 -8.03 4.27
N SER A 164 5.60 -7.29 4.95
CA SER A 164 6.94 -6.93 4.44
C SER A 164 7.84 -8.16 4.28
N ARG A 165 7.76 -9.16 5.18
CA ARG A 165 8.47 -10.44 5.02
C ARG A 165 7.99 -11.20 3.78
N GLY A 166 6.69 -11.21 3.48
CA GLY A 166 6.14 -11.81 2.27
C GLY A 166 6.68 -11.15 0.99
N ILE A 167 6.72 -9.81 0.97
CA ILE A 167 7.30 -9.02 -0.11
C ILE A 167 8.79 -9.34 -0.26
N GLU A 168 9.54 -9.30 0.85
CA GLU A 168 10.98 -9.53 0.86
C GLU A 168 11.35 -10.96 0.44
N LEU A 169 10.58 -11.95 0.86
CA LEU A 169 10.78 -13.34 0.46
C LEU A 169 10.75 -13.51 -1.06
N LEU A 170 9.74 -12.95 -1.71
CA LEU A 170 9.66 -13.01 -3.18
C LEU A 170 10.77 -12.21 -3.84
N ARG A 171 11.01 -10.99 -3.38
CA ARG A 171 11.95 -10.05 -3.98
C ARG A 171 13.41 -10.50 -3.87
N SER A 172 13.83 -10.97 -2.68
CA SER A 172 15.23 -11.26 -2.39
C SER A 172 15.61 -12.74 -2.51
N GLN A 173 14.63 -13.66 -2.53
CA GLN A 173 14.91 -15.09 -2.60
C GLN A 173 14.15 -15.78 -3.74
N GLY A 174 12.81 -15.70 -3.75
CA GLY A 174 12.00 -16.42 -4.72
C GLY A 174 12.33 -16.06 -6.16
N ILE A 175 12.31 -14.78 -6.50
CA ILE A 175 12.62 -14.28 -7.85
C ILE A 175 14.08 -14.50 -8.24
N PRO A 176 15.09 -14.17 -7.42
CA PRO A 176 16.49 -14.44 -7.78
C PRO A 176 16.81 -15.90 -8.04
N LEU A 177 16.20 -16.83 -7.29
CA LEU A 177 16.34 -18.28 -7.53
C LEU A 177 15.51 -18.78 -8.71
N ASN A 178 14.48 -18.05 -9.13
CA ASN A 178 13.57 -18.42 -10.21
C ASN A 178 13.30 -17.21 -11.15
N PRO A 179 14.34 -16.62 -11.77
CA PRO A 179 14.22 -15.36 -12.51
C PRO A 179 13.30 -15.43 -13.73
N ASN A 180 13.05 -16.65 -14.22
CA ASN A 180 12.21 -16.91 -15.38
C ASN A 180 10.80 -17.40 -15.00
N ALA A 181 10.35 -17.20 -13.76
CA ALA A 181 9.03 -17.60 -13.28
C ALA A 181 8.09 -16.37 -13.18
N PRO A 182 7.32 -16.03 -14.23
CA PRO A 182 6.45 -14.85 -14.27
C PRO A 182 5.51 -14.75 -13.07
N LYS A 183 5.03 -15.90 -12.60
CA LYS A 183 4.10 -16.01 -11.48
C LYS A 183 4.61 -15.33 -10.22
N LEU A 184 5.90 -15.42 -9.87
CA LEU A 184 6.45 -14.81 -8.66
C LEU A 184 6.44 -13.28 -8.74
N TYR A 185 6.70 -12.73 -9.91
CA TYR A 185 6.62 -11.29 -10.17
C TYR A 185 5.16 -10.79 -10.07
N GLU A 186 4.22 -11.55 -10.64
CA GLU A 186 2.80 -11.24 -10.57
C GLU A 186 2.27 -11.28 -9.13
N GLU A 187 2.69 -12.26 -8.33
CA GLU A 187 2.30 -12.36 -6.92
C GLU A 187 2.89 -11.24 -6.08
N LEU A 188 4.15 -10.85 -6.32
CA LEU A 188 4.75 -9.69 -5.67
C LEU A 188 4.01 -8.40 -6.04
N GLY A 189 3.74 -8.18 -7.32
CA GLY A 189 2.95 -7.05 -7.80
C GLY A 189 1.53 -7.06 -7.21
N TRP A 190 0.92 -8.23 -7.05
CA TRP A 190 -0.39 -8.39 -6.43
C TRP A 190 -0.40 -8.01 -4.95
N ILE A 191 0.57 -8.47 -4.15
CA ILE A 191 0.69 -8.10 -2.73
C ILE A 191 0.82 -6.57 -2.60
N LEU A 192 1.65 -5.94 -3.43
CA LEU A 192 1.82 -4.49 -3.43
C LEU A 192 0.53 -3.75 -3.79
N MET A 193 -0.18 -4.21 -4.82
CA MET A 193 -1.41 -3.57 -5.30
C MET A 193 -2.59 -3.78 -4.36
N ASP A 194 -2.87 -5.03 -3.96
CA ASP A 194 -4.10 -5.40 -3.25
C ASP A 194 -3.95 -5.33 -1.74
N LYS A 195 -2.86 -5.88 -1.19
CA LYS A 195 -2.66 -5.92 0.27
C LYS A 195 -2.18 -4.59 0.83
N VAL A 196 -1.18 -3.97 0.18
CA VAL A 196 -0.63 -2.69 0.65
C VAL A 196 -1.40 -1.52 0.07
N GLY A 197 -1.63 -1.51 -1.26
CA GLY A 197 -2.31 -0.43 -1.96
C GLY A 197 -3.83 -0.43 -1.82
N GLY A 198 -4.46 -1.59 -1.55
CA GLY A 198 -5.91 -1.72 -1.40
C GLY A 198 -6.44 -1.13 -0.09
N ASP A 199 -7.75 -1.24 0.10
CA ASP A 199 -8.49 -0.73 1.27
C ASP A 199 -9.20 -1.85 2.07
N ARG A 200 -9.01 -3.11 1.67
CA ARG A 200 -9.68 -4.26 2.29
C ARG A 200 -9.13 -4.65 3.65
N ASP A 201 -7.87 -4.31 3.94
CA ASP A 201 -7.27 -4.57 5.24
C ASP A 201 -7.67 -3.48 6.24
N ARG A 202 -8.00 -3.89 7.48
CA ARG A 202 -8.35 -2.95 8.56
C ARG A 202 -7.25 -1.90 8.78
N GLU A 203 -5.97 -2.31 8.64
CA GLU A 203 -4.81 -1.46 8.86
C GLU A 203 -4.21 -0.92 7.54
N HIS A 204 -5.00 -0.86 6.46
CA HIS A 204 -4.53 -0.49 5.12
C HIS A 204 -3.80 0.86 5.08
N TRP A 205 -4.21 1.85 5.90
CA TRP A 205 -3.53 3.14 5.98
C TRP A 205 -2.13 3.01 6.57
N PHE A 206 -1.99 2.20 7.62
CA PHE A 206 -0.69 1.92 8.24
C PHE A 206 0.25 1.19 7.27
N LEU A 207 -0.26 0.21 6.51
CA LEU A 207 0.54 -0.51 5.51
C LEU A 207 1.06 0.43 4.42
N LYS A 208 0.20 1.32 3.89
CA LYS A 208 0.58 2.35 2.91
C LYS A 208 1.63 3.31 3.48
N GLN A 209 1.39 3.81 4.68
CA GLN A 209 2.29 4.73 5.38
C GLN A 209 3.68 4.11 5.55
N ARG A 210 3.76 2.85 6.01
CA ARG A 210 5.06 2.19 6.21
C ARG A 210 5.83 2.01 4.90
N LEU A 211 5.18 1.58 3.83
CA LEU A 211 5.83 1.46 2.52
C LEU A 211 6.34 2.83 2.02
N VAL A 212 5.51 3.87 2.15
CA VAL A 212 5.90 5.24 1.76
C VAL A 212 7.06 5.73 2.61
N SER A 213 7.02 5.54 3.93
CA SER A 213 8.09 5.95 4.86
C SER A 213 9.42 5.26 4.51
N ASP A 214 9.41 3.93 4.30
CA ASP A 214 10.60 3.17 3.94
C ASP A 214 11.23 3.66 2.61
N MET A 215 10.39 3.98 1.62
CA MET A 215 10.87 4.50 0.32
C MET A 215 11.22 5.99 0.36
N GLN A 216 10.62 6.76 1.27
CA GLN A 216 10.94 8.16 1.50
C GLN A 216 12.38 8.35 1.97
N GLU A 217 12.89 7.45 2.81
CA GLU A 217 14.27 7.47 3.27
C GLU A 217 15.27 7.36 2.11
N VAL A 218 14.89 6.66 1.03
CA VAL A 218 15.72 6.49 -0.16
C VAL A 218 15.54 7.62 -1.17
N LEU A 219 14.28 7.89 -1.55
CA LEU A 219 13.98 8.76 -2.69
C LEU A 219 13.75 10.22 -2.32
N GLY A 220 13.38 10.50 -1.07
CA GLY A 220 12.97 11.82 -0.64
C GLY A 220 11.64 12.27 -1.27
N ASP A 221 11.24 13.50 -1.00
CA ASP A 221 10.04 14.09 -1.59
C ASP A 221 10.40 14.86 -2.88
N LYS A 222 10.17 14.24 -4.02
CA LYS A 222 10.49 14.84 -5.33
C LYS A 222 9.27 15.13 -6.21
N ASN A 223 8.07 14.71 -5.81
CA ASN A 223 6.90 14.73 -6.71
C ASN A 223 5.89 15.83 -6.41
N TYR A 224 5.86 16.34 -5.18
CA TYR A 224 4.88 17.33 -4.79
C TYR A 224 5.11 18.69 -5.46
N GLY A 225 4.06 19.23 -6.08
CA GLY A 225 4.08 20.54 -6.73
C GLY A 225 4.82 20.61 -8.08
N ARG A 226 5.35 19.49 -8.61
CA ARG A 226 6.11 19.42 -9.87
C ARG A 226 5.24 19.00 -11.05
N THR A 227 5.63 19.45 -12.24
CA THR A 227 5.08 18.99 -13.51
C THR A 227 5.49 17.53 -13.80
N ALA A 228 4.82 16.90 -14.76
CA ALA A 228 5.20 15.54 -15.19
C ALA A 228 6.66 15.48 -15.68
N VAL A 229 7.07 16.49 -16.45
CA VAL A 229 8.43 16.58 -17.02
C VAL A 229 9.47 16.68 -15.90
N GLU A 230 9.27 17.60 -14.95
CA GLU A 230 10.22 17.79 -13.84
C GLU A 230 10.37 16.54 -12.94
N VAL A 231 9.31 15.73 -12.81
CA VAL A 231 9.37 14.48 -12.05
C VAL A 231 10.21 13.44 -12.80
N VAL A 232 9.99 13.28 -14.10
CA VAL A 232 10.74 12.33 -14.95
C VAL A 232 12.21 12.75 -15.04
N GLU A 233 12.50 14.02 -15.38
CA GLU A 233 13.87 14.56 -15.41
C GLU A 233 14.60 14.43 -14.07
N GLY A 234 13.87 14.61 -12.96
CA GLY A 234 14.42 14.42 -11.62
C GLY A 234 14.83 12.97 -11.34
N PHE A 235 14.08 11.99 -11.87
CA PHE A 235 14.40 10.57 -11.73
C PHE A 235 15.45 10.11 -12.74
N GLU A 236 15.52 10.73 -13.91
CA GLU A 236 16.54 10.48 -14.93
C GLU A 236 17.96 10.61 -14.37
N LYS A 237 18.19 11.57 -13.46
CA LYS A 237 19.47 11.71 -12.75
C LYS A 237 19.84 10.46 -11.94
N VAL A 238 18.86 9.81 -11.33
CA VAL A 238 19.05 8.57 -10.59
C VAL A 238 19.33 7.40 -11.54
N ALA A 239 18.53 7.29 -12.60
CA ALA A 239 18.68 6.22 -13.58
C ALA A 239 20.05 6.27 -14.29
N ASN A 240 20.49 7.46 -14.69
CA ASN A 240 21.73 7.67 -15.43
C ASN A 240 22.99 7.82 -14.53
N ALA A 241 22.83 7.74 -13.21
CA ALA A 241 24.00 7.78 -12.32
C ALA A 241 24.94 6.59 -12.58
N PRO A 242 26.28 6.76 -12.41
CA PRO A 242 27.25 5.68 -12.57
C PRO A 242 26.94 4.48 -11.68
N ASP A 243 27.33 3.27 -12.11
CA ASP A 243 27.02 2.04 -11.39
C ASP A 243 27.93 1.80 -10.19
N THR A 244 29.17 2.31 -10.22
CA THR A 244 30.12 2.19 -9.11
C THR A 244 30.58 3.56 -8.61
N LEU A 245 31.02 3.59 -7.34
CA LEU A 245 31.56 4.80 -6.74
C LEU A 245 32.88 5.23 -7.40
N GLU A 246 33.70 4.27 -7.84
CA GLU A 246 34.95 4.51 -8.56
C GLU A 246 34.70 5.19 -9.91
N GLU A 247 33.66 4.73 -10.62
CA GLU A 247 33.25 5.35 -11.89
C GLU A 247 32.73 6.78 -11.65
N LEU A 248 31.93 6.97 -10.59
CA LEU A 248 31.43 8.29 -10.20
C LEU A 248 32.58 9.28 -9.94
N VAL A 249 33.57 8.89 -9.14
CA VAL A 249 34.71 9.74 -8.81
C VAL A 249 35.61 9.97 -10.06
N SER A 250 35.78 8.95 -10.91
CA SER A 250 36.56 9.10 -12.15
C SER A 250 35.93 10.11 -13.11
N ASN A 251 34.59 10.08 -13.23
CA ASN A 251 33.86 11.00 -14.11
C ASN A 251 33.66 12.39 -13.46
N HIS A 252 33.62 12.45 -12.14
CA HIS A 252 33.32 13.64 -11.34
C HIS A 252 34.26 13.76 -10.12
N PRO A 253 35.51 14.18 -10.36
CA PRO A 253 36.50 14.30 -9.27
C PRO A 253 36.08 15.25 -8.12
N GLU A 254 35.17 16.17 -8.39
CA GLU A 254 34.56 17.07 -7.38
C GLU A 254 33.76 16.35 -6.29
N VAL A 255 33.47 15.06 -6.46
CA VAL A 255 32.80 14.25 -5.45
C VAL A 255 33.76 13.76 -4.37
N GLN A 256 35.08 13.64 -4.67
CA GLN A 256 36.05 13.12 -3.72
C GLN A 256 36.12 13.93 -2.40
N PRO A 257 36.14 15.27 -2.40
CA PRO A 257 36.12 16.04 -1.15
C PRO A 257 34.86 15.79 -0.31
N VAL A 258 33.73 15.48 -0.95
CA VAL A 258 32.48 15.13 -0.23
C VAL A 258 32.61 13.78 0.44
N LEU A 259 33.25 12.80 -0.22
CA LEU A 259 33.49 11.47 0.35
C LEU A 259 34.46 11.56 1.54
N ASP A 260 35.53 12.33 1.40
CA ASP A 260 36.51 12.56 2.46
C ASP A 260 35.83 13.18 3.71
N LEU A 261 34.93 14.14 3.49
CA LEU A 261 34.16 14.77 4.54
C LEU A 261 33.18 13.80 5.22
N ILE A 262 32.49 12.93 4.44
CA ILE A 262 31.60 11.89 4.99
C ILE A 262 32.41 10.93 5.87
N GLU A 263 33.63 10.55 5.45
CA GLU A 263 34.55 9.71 6.22
C GLU A 263 35.04 10.40 7.50
N GLU A 264 35.35 11.68 7.45
CA GLU A 264 35.70 12.49 8.63
C GLU A 264 34.57 12.56 9.66
N LEU A 265 33.33 12.54 9.20
CA LEU A 265 32.14 12.46 10.05
C LEU A 265 31.90 11.04 10.60
N GLY A 266 32.75 10.06 10.27
CA GLY A 266 32.63 8.66 10.69
C GLY A 266 31.48 7.91 10.01
N ALA A 267 31.04 8.38 8.84
CA ALA A 267 29.99 7.76 8.05
C ALA A 267 30.55 7.08 6.80
N LYS A 268 29.71 6.31 6.12
CA LYS A 268 29.99 5.74 4.80
C LYS A 268 28.95 6.25 3.81
N PRO A 269 29.28 6.38 2.52
CA PRO A 269 28.34 6.77 1.49
C PRO A 269 27.42 5.57 1.14
N ASP A 270 26.46 5.28 2.00
CA ASP A 270 25.54 4.14 1.94
C ASP A 270 24.08 4.54 2.23
N GLU A 271 23.22 3.56 2.43
CA GLU A 271 21.81 3.77 2.74
C GLU A 271 21.62 4.52 4.07
N GLU A 272 22.45 4.26 5.09
CA GLU A 272 22.35 4.96 6.36
C GLU A 272 22.66 6.46 6.21
N PHE A 273 23.65 6.78 5.39
CA PHE A 273 23.96 8.17 5.04
C PHE A 273 22.78 8.85 4.34
N LEU A 274 22.14 8.19 3.35
CA LEU A 274 20.94 8.73 2.68
C LEU A 274 19.83 9.02 3.67
N ARG A 275 19.57 8.11 4.59
CA ARG A 275 18.54 8.24 5.62
C ARG A 275 18.83 9.42 6.55
N MET A 276 20.05 9.53 7.03
CA MET A 276 20.46 10.63 7.91
C MET A 276 20.40 11.99 7.21
N LEU A 277 20.85 12.04 5.96
CA LEU A 277 20.80 13.26 5.15
C LEU A 277 19.35 13.69 4.87
N GLY A 278 18.47 12.75 4.61
CA GLY A 278 17.03 13.00 4.46
C GLY A 278 16.43 13.66 5.71
N LEU A 279 16.81 13.21 6.90
CA LEU A 279 16.40 13.83 8.16
C LEU A 279 16.96 15.27 8.30
N VAL A 280 18.23 15.50 7.95
CA VAL A 280 18.84 16.84 7.99
C VAL A 280 18.13 17.81 7.05
N VAL A 281 17.88 17.38 5.81
CA VAL A 281 17.16 18.20 4.81
C VAL A 281 15.76 18.56 5.32
N MET A 282 15.06 17.60 5.92
CA MET A 282 13.74 17.81 6.50
C MET A 282 13.76 18.82 7.65
N VAL A 283 14.70 18.68 8.58
CA VAL A 283 14.84 19.60 9.73
C VAL A 283 15.14 21.01 9.26
N ASN A 284 16.06 21.14 8.30
CA ASN A 284 16.41 22.46 7.73
C ASN A 284 15.22 23.10 7.01
N ALA A 285 14.39 22.29 6.32
CA ALA A 285 13.17 22.77 5.66
C ALA A 285 12.09 23.19 6.67
N SER A 286 12.02 22.57 7.84
CA SER A 286 11.06 22.93 8.89
C SER A 286 11.41 24.23 9.61
N GLY A 287 12.65 24.68 9.54
CA GLY A 287 13.17 25.86 10.24
C GLY A 287 13.23 25.72 11.77
N ASP A 288 12.99 24.53 12.29
CA ASP A 288 12.90 24.25 13.72
C ASP A 288 14.05 23.34 14.20
N ALA A 289 15.13 23.99 14.66
CA ALA A 289 16.28 23.28 15.23
C ALA A 289 15.95 22.48 16.51
N SER A 290 14.77 22.73 17.14
CA SER A 290 14.37 22.01 18.36
C SER A 290 14.01 20.54 18.08
N ILE A 291 13.65 20.20 16.85
CA ILE A 291 13.40 18.82 16.41
C ILE A 291 14.65 17.95 16.64
N MET A 292 15.84 18.54 16.49
CA MET A 292 17.12 17.84 16.63
C MET A 292 17.54 17.58 18.08
N THR A 293 17.15 18.47 18.98
CA THR A 293 17.51 18.37 20.41
C THR A 293 16.45 17.61 21.22
N GLY A 294 15.27 17.41 20.65
CA GLY A 294 14.10 16.86 21.31
C GLY A 294 13.79 15.38 20.99
N ARG A 295 12.61 14.95 21.46
CA ARG A 295 12.07 13.58 21.35
C ARG A 295 11.60 13.20 19.94
N GLY A 296 11.82 14.05 18.91
CA GLY A 296 11.23 13.90 17.58
C GLY A 296 12.03 13.08 16.56
N LEU A 297 13.27 12.68 16.86
CA LEU A 297 14.04 11.86 15.92
C LEU A 297 13.64 10.38 16.04
N PRO A 298 13.55 9.64 14.91
CA PRO A 298 13.27 8.21 14.90
C PRO A 298 14.21 7.40 15.81
N ALA A 299 13.72 6.31 16.38
CA ALA A 299 14.53 5.41 17.18
C ALA A 299 15.70 4.85 16.34
N GLY A 300 16.91 4.86 16.88
CA GLY A 300 18.12 4.40 16.17
C GLY A 300 18.83 5.47 15.35
N THR A 301 18.36 6.73 15.33
CA THR A 301 19.05 7.83 14.63
C THR A 301 20.41 8.13 15.26
N ASN A 302 21.46 8.13 14.44
CA ASN A 302 22.81 8.58 14.85
C ASN A 302 22.84 10.11 14.98
N ARG A 303 22.58 10.60 16.19
CA ARG A 303 22.51 12.05 16.48
C ARG A 303 23.82 12.77 16.20
N GLY A 304 24.95 12.10 16.39
CA GLY A 304 26.27 12.68 16.12
C GLY A 304 26.47 12.97 14.63
N LEU A 305 26.10 12.02 13.79
CA LEU A 305 26.16 12.16 12.34
C LEU A 305 25.19 13.25 11.85
N VAL A 306 23.97 13.24 12.32
CA VAL A 306 22.96 14.26 11.95
C VAL A 306 23.44 15.67 12.34
N GLY A 307 23.98 15.85 13.55
CA GLY A 307 24.56 17.12 14.01
C GLY A 307 25.78 17.55 13.20
N GLY A 308 26.64 16.59 12.85
CA GLY A 308 27.80 16.84 11.97
C GLY A 308 27.37 17.30 10.57
N LEU A 309 26.41 16.60 9.96
CA LEU A 309 25.88 16.97 8.64
C LEU A 309 25.21 18.35 8.60
N GLN A 310 24.60 18.80 9.69
CA GLN A 310 24.03 20.15 9.79
C GLN A 310 25.08 21.27 9.83
N SER A 311 26.24 20.99 10.44
CA SER A 311 27.30 21.99 10.61
C SER A 311 28.22 22.17 9.40
N VAL A 312 27.98 21.36 8.32
CA VAL A 312 28.85 21.38 7.13
C VAL A 312 28.12 22.04 5.95
N PRO A 313 28.40 23.34 5.66
CA PRO A 313 27.85 24.04 4.50
C PRO A 313 28.38 23.51 3.16
N GLU A 314 29.39 22.66 3.17
CA GLU A 314 30.21 22.26 2.02
C GLU A 314 29.69 21.00 1.29
N LEU A 315 28.63 20.36 1.79
CA LEU A 315 27.97 19.25 1.09
C LEU A 315 27.39 19.62 -0.28
N GLY A 316 27.41 20.81 -0.68
CA GLY A 316 27.03 21.47 -1.90
C GLY A 316 26.52 20.62 -3.07
N LYS A 317 26.61 21.21 -4.24
CA LYS A 317 26.11 20.62 -5.49
C LYS A 317 26.64 19.21 -5.81
N PRO A 318 27.95 18.86 -5.60
CA PRO A 318 28.45 17.51 -5.89
C PRO A 318 27.77 16.42 -5.06
N CYS A 319 27.41 16.69 -3.80
CA CYS A 319 26.68 15.74 -2.97
C CYS A 319 25.25 15.54 -3.49
N PHE A 320 24.49 16.62 -3.66
CA PHE A 320 23.06 16.53 -3.96
C PHE A 320 22.73 16.15 -5.40
N GLU A 321 23.59 16.53 -6.37
CA GLU A 321 23.32 16.29 -7.78
C GLU A 321 24.02 15.05 -8.34
N LEU A 322 25.08 14.55 -7.68
CA LEU A 322 25.90 13.44 -8.17
C LEU A 322 25.92 12.25 -7.23
N LEU A 323 26.35 12.43 -5.97
CA LEU A 323 26.50 11.33 -5.02
C LEU A 323 25.13 10.75 -4.60
N ILE A 324 24.15 11.59 -4.25
CA ILE A 324 22.83 11.13 -3.82
C ILE A 324 22.12 10.31 -4.92
N PRO A 325 22.02 10.74 -6.19
CA PRO A 325 21.47 9.92 -7.26
C PRO A 325 22.16 8.57 -7.42
N HIS A 326 23.48 8.51 -7.31
CA HIS A 326 24.23 7.26 -7.32
C HIS A 326 23.83 6.34 -6.17
N LEU A 327 23.81 6.84 -4.93
CA LEU A 327 23.41 6.05 -3.76
C LEU A 327 21.95 5.59 -3.86
N GLN A 328 21.04 6.43 -4.35
CA GLN A 328 19.65 6.08 -4.60
C GLN A 328 19.55 4.91 -5.59
N LYS A 329 20.27 4.98 -6.72
CA LYS A 329 20.34 3.89 -7.71
C LYS A 329 20.84 2.58 -7.09
N ARG A 330 21.90 2.66 -6.28
CA ARG A 330 22.47 1.49 -5.60
C ARG A 330 21.47 0.86 -4.62
N VAL A 331 20.82 1.65 -3.78
CA VAL A 331 19.83 1.15 -2.81
C VAL A 331 18.61 0.55 -3.52
N LEU A 332 18.14 1.18 -4.60
CA LEU A 332 17.04 0.62 -5.40
C LEU A 332 17.40 -0.76 -5.96
N LEU A 333 18.62 -0.92 -6.49
CA LEU A 333 19.08 -2.18 -7.05
C LEU A 333 19.38 -3.24 -5.97
N ASP A 334 20.14 -2.87 -4.95
CA ASP A 334 20.70 -3.82 -3.99
C ASP A 334 19.65 -4.28 -2.97
N ARG A 335 18.86 -3.35 -2.42
CA ARG A 335 17.83 -3.65 -1.43
C ARG A 335 16.48 -3.96 -2.05
N TYR A 336 16.02 -3.08 -2.97
CA TYR A 336 14.68 -3.22 -3.54
C TYR A 336 14.65 -4.09 -4.80
N ARG A 337 15.80 -4.49 -5.34
CA ARG A 337 15.92 -5.28 -6.58
C ARG A 337 15.18 -4.64 -7.76
N MET A 338 15.11 -3.31 -7.76
CA MET A 338 14.48 -2.52 -8.80
C MET A 338 15.55 -1.79 -9.60
N ASP A 339 15.54 -2.00 -10.91
CA ASP A 339 16.47 -1.36 -11.86
C ASP A 339 15.98 0.04 -12.20
N ALA A 340 16.78 1.06 -11.91
CA ALA A 340 16.39 2.46 -12.09
C ALA A 340 16.18 2.83 -13.58
N GLN A 341 16.88 2.17 -14.53
CA GLN A 341 16.65 2.39 -15.97
C GLN A 341 15.28 1.86 -16.41
N LYS A 342 14.90 0.68 -15.93
CA LYS A 342 13.57 0.11 -16.19
C LYS A 342 12.47 0.95 -15.52
N MET A 343 12.72 1.46 -14.31
CA MET A 343 11.81 2.38 -13.63
C MET A 343 11.60 3.65 -14.46
N LEU A 344 12.67 4.23 -15.02
CA LEU A 344 12.58 5.40 -15.91
C LEU A 344 11.76 5.09 -17.16
N ALA A 345 12.04 3.97 -17.83
CA ALA A 345 11.26 3.56 -19.01
C ALA A 345 9.77 3.39 -18.71
N LEU A 346 9.41 2.91 -17.52
CA LEU A 346 8.01 2.85 -17.09
C LEU A 346 7.41 4.23 -16.81
N MET A 347 8.20 5.19 -16.30
CA MET A 347 7.74 6.57 -16.15
C MET A 347 7.51 7.25 -17.50
N GLU A 348 8.35 6.99 -18.50
CA GLU A 348 8.16 7.46 -19.88
C GLU A 348 6.88 6.85 -20.49
N LYS A 349 6.61 5.57 -20.23
CA LYS A 349 5.45 4.84 -20.77
C LYS A 349 4.13 5.26 -20.08
N TYR A 350 4.12 5.35 -18.75
CA TYR A 350 2.89 5.48 -17.95
C TYR A 350 2.73 6.84 -17.28
N GLY A 351 3.75 7.69 -17.29
CA GLY A 351 3.72 9.00 -16.65
C GLY A 351 4.50 9.08 -15.35
N PRO A 352 4.44 10.21 -14.65
CA PRO A 352 5.35 10.58 -13.56
C PRO A 352 5.06 9.79 -12.27
N MET A 353 5.45 8.51 -12.26
CA MET A 353 5.24 7.62 -11.12
C MET A 353 5.97 8.11 -9.88
N ASP A 354 5.26 8.15 -8.76
CA ASP A 354 5.87 8.22 -7.44
C ASP A 354 6.21 6.81 -6.97
N TRP A 355 7.48 6.46 -6.96
CA TRP A 355 7.95 5.12 -6.60
C TRP A 355 7.77 4.74 -5.14
N ARG A 356 7.37 5.70 -4.29
CA ARG A 356 6.91 5.45 -2.93
C ARG A 356 5.51 4.82 -2.91
N HIS A 357 4.75 4.95 -4.01
CA HIS A 357 3.38 4.45 -4.11
C HIS A 357 3.35 2.94 -4.37
N PRO A 358 2.52 2.16 -3.62
CA PRO A 358 2.43 0.70 -3.81
C PRO A 358 2.05 0.29 -5.23
N SER A 359 1.15 1.02 -5.89
CA SER A 359 0.74 0.70 -7.27
C SER A 359 1.84 0.96 -8.29
N ALA A 360 2.74 1.94 -8.07
CA ALA A 360 3.89 2.17 -8.93
C ALA A 360 4.86 0.97 -8.86
N GLN A 361 5.20 0.52 -7.65
CA GLN A 361 6.01 -0.68 -7.46
C GLN A 361 5.30 -1.94 -7.99
N GLY A 362 3.97 -2.03 -7.81
CA GLY A 362 3.16 -3.11 -8.37
C GLY A 362 3.26 -3.19 -9.89
N ILE A 363 3.18 -2.05 -10.58
CA ILE A 363 3.37 -1.97 -12.04
C ILE A 363 4.77 -2.45 -12.44
N TYR A 364 5.83 -2.01 -11.74
CA TYR A 364 7.20 -2.45 -12.02
C TYR A 364 7.30 -3.99 -12.04
N TRP A 365 6.84 -4.64 -10.97
CA TRP A 365 6.93 -6.09 -10.87
C TRP A 365 6.02 -6.82 -11.86
N MET A 366 4.84 -6.30 -12.14
CA MET A 366 3.95 -6.86 -13.16
C MET A 366 4.53 -6.77 -14.56
N GLU A 367 5.16 -5.65 -14.92
CA GLU A 367 5.82 -5.48 -16.23
C GLU A 367 7.04 -6.38 -16.37
N GLU A 368 7.85 -6.54 -15.32
CA GLU A 368 8.96 -7.51 -15.31
C GLU A 368 8.44 -8.95 -15.50
N GLY A 369 7.39 -9.33 -14.78
CA GLY A 369 6.76 -10.66 -14.96
C GLY A 369 6.18 -10.85 -16.34
N TYR A 370 5.54 -9.83 -16.89
CA TYR A 370 4.98 -9.87 -18.23
C TYR A 370 6.09 -10.03 -19.29
N ALA A 371 7.19 -9.28 -19.19
CA ALA A 371 8.35 -9.43 -20.06
C ALA A 371 8.91 -10.86 -20.02
N LYS A 372 9.06 -11.46 -18.83
CA LYS A 372 9.49 -12.86 -18.68
C LYS A 372 8.48 -13.84 -19.26
N SER A 373 7.20 -13.55 -19.21
CA SER A 373 6.18 -14.39 -19.83
C SER A 373 6.28 -14.39 -21.37
N LEU A 374 6.65 -13.28 -21.96
CA LEU A 374 6.86 -13.18 -23.42
C LEU A 374 8.11 -13.93 -23.90
N GLU A 375 9.17 -13.96 -23.10
CA GLU A 375 10.38 -14.74 -23.37
C GLU A 375 10.13 -16.25 -23.34
N SER A 376 9.15 -16.71 -22.56
CA SER A 376 8.79 -18.12 -22.43
C SER A 376 8.08 -18.62 -23.69
N ARG A 377 8.56 -19.72 -24.25
CA ARG A 377 7.92 -20.40 -25.40
C ARG A 377 6.61 -21.11 -25.04
N ASN A 378 6.40 -21.39 -23.75
CA ASN A 378 5.17 -22.02 -23.30
C ASN A 378 4.07 -20.97 -23.11
N ARG A 379 3.17 -20.87 -24.08
CA ARG A 379 2.00 -19.96 -24.05
C ARG A 379 0.83 -20.53 -23.26
N GLU A 380 0.85 -21.83 -22.92
CA GLU A 380 -0.22 -22.46 -22.13
C GLU A 380 -0.19 -21.94 -20.68
N GLY A 381 -1.30 -21.39 -20.23
CA GLY A 381 -1.48 -20.87 -18.86
C GLY A 381 -1.15 -19.39 -18.66
N ARG A 382 -0.79 -18.64 -19.71
CA ARG A 382 -0.68 -17.18 -19.62
C ARG A 382 -2.05 -16.56 -19.39
N ASN A 383 -2.20 -15.85 -18.30
CA ASN A 383 -3.39 -15.05 -18.06
C ASN A 383 -3.12 -13.58 -18.41
N GLU A 384 -2.82 -13.32 -19.70
CA GLU A 384 -2.48 -11.98 -20.18
C GLU A 384 -3.58 -10.96 -19.86
N LEU A 385 -4.84 -11.35 -19.99
CA LEU A 385 -5.97 -10.49 -19.65
C LEU A 385 -6.01 -10.11 -18.17
N LEU A 386 -5.62 -11.02 -17.28
CA LEU A 386 -5.53 -10.71 -15.84
C LEU A 386 -4.44 -9.69 -15.55
N VAL A 387 -3.27 -9.83 -16.19
CA VAL A 387 -2.15 -8.87 -16.07
C VAL A 387 -2.58 -7.50 -16.58
N ILE A 388 -3.24 -7.43 -17.73
CA ILE A 388 -3.77 -6.21 -18.30
C ILE A 388 -4.77 -5.54 -17.36
N ARG A 389 -5.75 -6.29 -16.85
CA ARG A 389 -6.76 -5.77 -15.91
C ARG A 389 -6.11 -5.24 -14.63
N ARG A 390 -5.12 -5.94 -14.09
CA ARG A 390 -4.37 -5.50 -12.91
C ARG A 390 -3.61 -4.22 -13.18
N ARG A 391 -2.95 -4.12 -14.34
CA ARG A 391 -2.25 -2.90 -14.81
C ARG A 391 -3.21 -1.72 -14.86
N LEU A 392 -4.34 -1.85 -15.54
CA LEU A 392 -5.37 -0.80 -15.62
C LEU A 392 -5.87 -0.37 -14.23
N ASN A 393 -6.10 -1.32 -13.33
CA ASN A 393 -6.49 -1.01 -11.95
C ASN A 393 -5.41 -0.23 -11.20
N MET A 394 -4.13 -0.57 -11.36
CA MET A 394 -3.02 0.16 -10.74
C MET A 394 -2.85 1.58 -11.29
N ILE A 395 -3.01 1.76 -12.62
CA ILE A 395 -2.98 3.10 -13.23
C ILE A 395 -4.18 3.93 -12.73
N ALA A 396 -5.37 3.33 -12.60
CA ALA A 396 -6.53 3.99 -12.03
C ALA A 396 -6.29 4.39 -10.57
N GLU A 397 -5.60 3.55 -9.79
CA GLU A 397 -5.24 3.89 -8.41
C GLU A 397 -4.21 5.03 -8.35
N LEU A 398 -3.23 5.05 -9.25
CA LEU A 398 -2.30 6.18 -9.38
C LEU A 398 -3.02 7.48 -9.76
N MET A 399 -4.07 7.41 -10.59
CA MET A 399 -4.91 8.59 -10.87
C MET A 399 -5.65 9.06 -9.61
N ARG A 400 -6.12 8.15 -8.74
CA ARG A 400 -6.85 8.51 -7.51
C ARG A 400 -5.94 9.02 -6.40
N THR A 401 -4.73 8.46 -6.27
CA THR A 401 -3.89 8.58 -5.06
C THR A 401 -2.40 8.76 -5.36
N GLY A 402 -2.03 8.98 -6.63
CA GLY A 402 -0.63 8.91 -7.09
C GLY A 402 0.29 10.05 -6.63
N ARG A 403 -0.23 11.15 -6.09
CA ARG A 403 0.56 12.20 -5.48
C ARG A 403 0.66 11.96 -3.98
N ILE A 404 1.88 11.79 -3.51
CA ILE A 404 2.15 11.55 -2.10
C ILE A 404 2.75 12.80 -1.48
N ASN A 405 2.08 13.34 -0.47
CA ASN A 405 2.64 14.32 0.44
C ASN A 405 3.01 13.58 1.75
N TYR A 406 4.29 13.56 2.08
CA TYR A 406 4.79 12.90 3.28
C TYR A 406 5.24 13.93 4.30
N ASP A 407 4.64 13.90 5.47
CA ASP A 407 5.08 14.67 6.63
C ASP A 407 5.95 13.80 7.52
N ALA A 408 7.26 13.96 7.38
CA ALA A 408 8.24 13.16 8.10
C ALA A 408 8.29 13.45 9.61
N VAL A 409 7.83 14.62 10.07
CA VAL A 409 7.79 14.96 11.51
C VAL A 409 6.72 14.16 12.23
N SER A 410 5.58 13.99 11.59
CA SER A 410 4.45 13.22 12.15
C SER A 410 4.37 11.79 11.62
N ASP A 411 5.28 11.38 10.73
CA ASP A 411 5.25 10.12 9.99
C ASP A 411 3.87 9.86 9.36
N ARG A 412 3.33 10.84 8.62
CA ARG A 412 2.01 10.76 7.99
C ARG A 412 2.08 11.00 6.50
N ILE A 413 1.16 10.35 5.80
CA ILE A 413 1.00 10.49 4.36
C ILE A 413 -0.37 11.07 4.04
N ASP A 414 -0.41 11.95 3.03
CA ASP A 414 -1.62 12.33 2.32
C ASP A 414 -1.52 11.82 0.88
N LEU A 415 -2.51 11.07 0.46
CA LEU A 415 -2.61 10.54 -0.90
C LEU A 415 -3.57 11.41 -1.69
N LEU A 416 -3.09 12.05 -2.73
CA LEU A 416 -3.83 13.02 -3.54
C LEU A 416 -3.99 12.52 -4.98
N PRO A 417 -5.09 12.88 -5.66
CA PRO A 417 -5.29 12.55 -7.06
C PRO A 417 -4.19 13.08 -7.97
N ASP A 418 -3.85 12.28 -8.97
CA ASP A 418 -2.91 12.66 -10.02
C ASP A 418 -3.52 12.50 -11.42
N PRO A 419 -4.15 13.56 -11.97
CA PRO A 419 -4.74 13.52 -13.30
C PRO A 419 -3.76 13.23 -14.44
N ARG A 420 -2.43 13.33 -14.18
CA ARG A 420 -1.39 13.06 -15.18
C ARG A 420 -1.39 11.60 -15.65
N PHE A 421 -2.06 10.68 -14.92
CA PHE A 421 -2.21 9.27 -15.30
C PHE A 421 -3.41 8.99 -16.21
N ILE A 422 -4.27 9.97 -16.52
CA ILE A 422 -5.42 9.79 -17.42
C ILE A 422 -4.99 9.34 -18.83
N PRO A 423 -3.98 9.97 -19.49
CA PRO A 423 -3.49 9.52 -20.79
C PRO A 423 -2.89 8.11 -20.76
N ALA A 424 -2.23 7.74 -19.65
CA ALA A 424 -1.64 6.43 -19.49
C ALA A 424 -2.70 5.31 -19.43
N TYR A 425 -3.81 5.56 -18.75
CA TYR A 425 -4.93 4.61 -18.71
C TYR A 425 -5.53 4.41 -20.12
N GLU A 426 -5.72 5.50 -20.84
CA GLU A 426 -6.26 5.48 -22.22
C GLU A 426 -5.34 4.68 -23.16
N ALA A 427 -4.03 4.92 -23.12
CA ALA A 427 -3.05 4.20 -23.91
C ALA A 427 -3.00 2.70 -23.55
N ALA A 428 -3.00 2.36 -22.25
CA ALA A 428 -3.00 0.97 -21.79
C ALA A 428 -4.30 0.23 -22.15
N LEU A 429 -5.45 0.93 -22.14
CA LEU A 429 -6.71 0.37 -22.59
C LEU A 429 -6.69 0.10 -24.11
N ALA A 430 -6.18 1.03 -24.91
CA ALA A 430 -6.07 0.86 -26.36
C ALA A 430 -5.14 -0.32 -26.70
N GLU A 431 -3.98 -0.45 -26.00
CA GLU A 431 -3.08 -1.61 -26.10
C GLU A 431 -3.84 -2.92 -25.81
N ALA A 432 -4.60 -2.95 -24.70
CA ALA A 432 -5.39 -4.11 -24.28
C ALA A 432 -6.43 -4.54 -25.32
N ILE A 433 -7.18 -3.59 -25.87
CA ILE A 433 -8.20 -3.85 -26.91
C ILE A 433 -7.53 -4.33 -28.19
N GLY A 434 -6.41 -3.71 -28.59
CA GLY A 434 -5.63 -4.13 -29.75
C GLY A 434 -5.11 -5.56 -29.64
N MET A 435 -4.64 -5.96 -28.44
CA MET A 435 -4.21 -7.34 -28.17
C MET A 435 -5.36 -8.34 -28.32
N ILE A 436 -6.54 -8.03 -27.74
CA ILE A 436 -7.73 -8.88 -27.84
C ILE A 436 -8.18 -9.04 -29.31
N GLN A 437 -8.13 -7.96 -30.07
CA GLN A 437 -8.55 -7.98 -31.49
C GLN A 437 -7.55 -8.69 -32.40
N SER A 438 -6.25 -8.59 -32.14
CA SER A 438 -5.19 -9.24 -32.93
C SER A 438 -5.08 -10.73 -32.65
N ASP A 439 -5.48 -11.19 -31.46
CA ASP A 439 -5.32 -12.58 -30.98
C ASP A 439 -6.54 -13.47 -31.28
N ALA A 440 -7.53 -12.96 -32.01
CA ALA A 440 -8.79 -13.63 -32.35
C ALA A 440 -8.64 -14.95 -33.18
N GLY A 441 -7.48 -15.58 -33.15
CA GLY A 441 -7.22 -16.86 -33.82
C GLY A 441 -5.96 -17.61 -33.41
N VAL A 442 -5.18 -17.11 -32.45
CA VAL A 442 -3.81 -17.62 -32.17
C VAL A 442 -3.66 -18.28 -30.80
N THR A 443 -4.51 -17.97 -29.79
CA THR A 443 -4.39 -18.54 -28.46
C THR A 443 -5.50 -19.54 -28.11
N THR A 444 -5.19 -20.49 -27.20
CA THR A 444 -6.14 -21.44 -26.62
C THR A 444 -7.18 -20.79 -25.72
N GLN A 445 -6.99 -19.53 -25.33
CA GLN A 445 -7.99 -18.70 -24.64
C GLN A 445 -8.67 -17.82 -25.68
N HIS A 446 -9.89 -18.20 -26.06
CA HIS A 446 -10.74 -17.37 -26.92
C HIS A 446 -11.20 -16.13 -26.16
N TRP A 447 -10.46 -15.04 -26.27
CA TRP A 447 -10.94 -13.74 -25.85
C TRP A 447 -12.06 -13.30 -26.79
N GLY A 448 -13.16 -12.90 -26.21
CA GLY A 448 -14.36 -12.59 -26.95
C GLY A 448 -14.81 -11.15 -26.78
N ARG A 449 -15.91 -10.83 -27.44
CA ARG A 449 -16.60 -9.54 -27.30
C ARG A 449 -16.90 -9.19 -25.82
N ALA A 450 -17.19 -10.19 -25.00
CA ALA A 450 -17.46 -10.00 -23.56
C ALA A 450 -16.24 -9.41 -22.79
N ASP A 451 -15.02 -9.75 -23.17
CA ASP A 451 -13.81 -9.22 -22.52
C ASP A 451 -13.60 -7.75 -22.89
N VAL A 452 -13.85 -7.38 -24.14
CA VAL A 452 -13.84 -5.97 -24.58
C VAL A 452 -14.93 -5.18 -23.86
N ASP A 453 -16.15 -5.72 -23.75
CA ASP A 453 -17.26 -5.08 -23.05
C ASP A 453 -16.91 -4.83 -21.57
N ASP A 454 -16.22 -5.76 -20.92
CA ASP A 454 -15.77 -5.59 -19.54
C ASP A 454 -14.68 -4.48 -19.40
N LEU A 455 -13.74 -4.43 -20.35
CA LEU A 455 -12.75 -3.34 -20.39
C LEU A 455 -13.42 -1.98 -20.61
N MET A 456 -14.43 -1.92 -21.49
CA MET A 456 -15.19 -0.70 -21.76
C MET A 456 -16.01 -0.25 -20.56
N LYS A 457 -16.59 -1.15 -19.77
CA LYS A 457 -17.20 -0.81 -18.46
C LYS A 457 -16.17 -0.27 -17.46
N GLY A 458 -14.97 -0.83 -17.48
CA GLY A 458 -13.85 -0.31 -16.71
C GLY A 458 -13.48 1.12 -17.11
N TRP A 459 -13.46 1.38 -18.42
CA TRP A 459 -13.22 2.70 -19.00
C TRP A 459 -14.30 3.72 -18.61
N GLU A 460 -15.57 3.36 -18.71
CA GLU A 460 -16.69 4.21 -18.28
C GLU A 460 -16.54 4.61 -16.80
N ARG A 461 -16.24 3.65 -15.92
CA ARG A 461 -16.02 3.91 -14.51
C ARG A 461 -14.84 4.86 -14.29
N PHE A 462 -13.72 4.60 -14.97
CA PHE A 462 -12.53 5.44 -14.89
C PHE A 462 -12.81 6.87 -15.36
N LEU A 463 -13.50 7.07 -16.48
CA LEU A 463 -13.87 8.39 -16.98
C LEU A 463 -14.79 9.15 -16.01
N ASN A 464 -15.75 8.44 -15.38
CA ASN A 464 -16.59 9.04 -14.33
C ASN A 464 -15.73 9.57 -13.18
N GLU A 465 -14.82 8.75 -12.66
CA GLU A 465 -13.93 9.11 -11.55
C GLU A 465 -12.97 10.24 -11.96
N ALA A 466 -12.35 10.13 -13.13
CA ALA A 466 -11.43 11.13 -13.66
C ALA A 466 -12.12 12.49 -13.87
N THR A 467 -13.35 12.51 -14.40
CA THR A 467 -14.16 13.73 -14.56
C THR A 467 -14.41 14.40 -13.21
N ILE A 468 -14.86 13.63 -12.22
CA ILE A 468 -15.14 14.14 -10.87
C ILE A 468 -13.86 14.67 -10.23
N MET A 469 -12.78 13.87 -10.25
CA MET A 469 -11.50 14.22 -9.62
C MET A 469 -10.90 15.48 -10.27
N ALA A 470 -10.79 15.52 -11.60
CA ALA A 470 -10.25 16.68 -12.29
C ALA A 470 -11.06 17.94 -11.99
N TYR A 471 -12.40 17.85 -11.98
CA TYR A 471 -13.27 18.97 -11.64
C TYR A 471 -13.06 19.44 -10.20
N VAL A 472 -13.05 18.50 -9.24
CA VAL A 472 -12.90 18.82 -7.81
C VAL A 472 -11.56 19.49 -7.52
N TYR A 473 -10.48 18.99 -8.14
CA TYR A 473 -9.13 19.52 -7.93
C TYR A 473 -8.75 20.68 -8.86
N GLY A 474 -9.69 21.23 -9.61
CA GLY A 474 -9.54 22.51 -10.30
C GLY A 474 -9.06 22.46 -11.73
N ASP A 475 -8.89 21.27 -12.30
CA ASP A 475 -8.56 21.09 -13.72
C ASP A 475 -9.84 20.95 -14.54
N GLU A 476 -10.56 22.09 -14.72
CA GLU A 476 -11.80 22.10 -15.50
C GLU A 476 -11.62 21.72 -16.98
N PRO A 477 -10.54 22.12 -17.67
CA PRO A 477 -10.30 21.67 -19.04
C PRO A 477 -10.22 20.15 -19.15
N LYS A 478 -9.45 19.50 -18.26
CA LYS A 478 -9.31 18.04 -18.25
C LYS A 478 -10.61 17.34 -17.82
N ALA A 479 -11.32 17.90 -16.84
CA ALA A 479 -12.63 17.40 -16.44
C ALA A 479 -13.64 17.42 -17.61
N ASN A 480 -13.64 18.51 -18.41
CA ASN A 480 -14.51 18.60 -19.57
C ASN A 480 -14.10 17.62 -20.68
N GLU A 481 -12.79 17.45 -20.93
CA GLU A 481 -12.28 16.45 -21.87
C GLU A 481 -12.77 15.03 -21.50
N CYS A 482 -12.61 14.63 -20.23
CA CYS A 482 -13.07 13.33 -19.74
C CYS A 482 -14.58 13.19 -19.83
N PHE A 483 -15.33 14.24 -19.52
CA PHE A 483 -16.78 14.25 -19.62
C PHE A 483 -17.27 14.09 -21.06
N GLN A 484 -16.64 14.77 -22.03
CA GLN A 484 -16.99 14.61 -23.45
C GLN A 484 -16.72 13.17 -23.95
N LYS A 485 -15.59 12.57 -23.54
CA LYS A 485 -15.29 11.16 -23.84
C LYS A 485 -16.34 10.22 -23.22
N LEU A 486 -16.79 10.50 -22.01
CA LEU A 486 -17.82 9.73 -21.33
C LEU A 486 -19.17 9.83 -22.02
N VAL A 487 -19.57 11.04 -22.47
CA VAL A 487 -20.79 11.27 -23.24
C VAL A 487 -20.74 10.55 -24.59
N SER A 488 -19.62 10.61 -25.30
CA SER A 488 -19.42 9.85 -26.55
C SER A 488 -19.54 8.36 -26.33
N LEU A 489 -18.88 7.83 -25.29
CA LEU A 489 -18.97 6.41 -24.93
C LEU A 489 -20.40 5.98 -24.60
N ALA A 490 -21.14 6.80 -23.87
CA ALA A 490 -22.55 6.54 -23.54
C ALA A 490 -23.44 6.53 -24.81
N GLN A 491 -23.16 7.40 -25.78
CA GLN A 491 -23.86 7.41 -27.08
C GLN A 491 -23.59 6.12 -27.87
N ASP A 492 -22.32 5.69 -27.94
CA ASP A 492 -21.92 4.47 -28.64
C ASP A 492 -22.53 3.21 -28.00
N GLN A 493 -22.79 3.25 -26.70
CA GLN A 493 -23.44 2.15 -25.96
C GLN A 493 -24.99 2.25 -25.95
N GLY A 494 -25.57 3.22 -26.65
CA GLY A 494 -27.02 3.45 -26.70
C GLY A 494 -27.60 4.03 -25.41
N MET A 495 -26.78 4.56 -24.51
CA MET A 495 -27.17 5.20 -23.25
C MET A 495 -27.17 6.73 -23.31
N GLY A 496 -26.87 7.34 -24.47
CA GLY A 496 -26.76 8.79 -24.64
C GLY A 496 -28.04 9.57 -24.34
N ASP A 497 -29.21 8.89 -24.35
CA ASP A 497 -30.50 9.47 -23.99
C ASP A 497 -30.73 9.64 -22.48
N GLN A 498 -29.86 9.07 -21.64
CA GLN A 498 -30.01 9.26 -20.20
C GLN A 498 -29.81 10.75 -19.82
N PRO A 499 -30.70 11.33 -19.00
CA PRO A 499 -30.68 12.76 -18.67
C PRO A 499 -29.34 13.25 -18.14
N ILE A 500 -28.60 12.41 -17.43
CA ILE A 500 -27.33 12.77 -16.80
C ILE A 500 -26.22 13.13 -17.80
N TYR A 501 -26.23 12.52 -18.99
CA TYR A 501 -25.24 12.80 -20.05
C TYR A 501 -25.59 14.03 -20.90
N ARG A 502 -26.79 14.60 -20.71
CA ARG A 502 -27.24 15.84 -21.37
C ARG A 502 -27.01 17.08 -20.49
N GLU A 503 -26.61 16.88 -19.27
CA GLU A 503 -26.37 17.95 -18.29
C GLU A 503 -25.04 18.67 -18.53
N SER A 504 -24.90 19.87 -17.94
CA SER A 504 -23.59 20.53 -17.88
C SER A 504 -22.60 19.75 -17.03
N LEU A 505 -21.29 19.86 -17.28
CA LEU A 505 -20.23 19.24 -16.48
C LEU A 505 -20.45 19.49 -14.97
N GLN A 506 -20.77 20.73 -14.58
CA GLN A 506 -21.02 21.07 -13.19
C GLN A 506 -22.23 20.32 -12.60
N THR A 507 -23.32 20.22 -13.36
CA THR A 507 -24.52 19.51 -12.94
C THR A 507 -24.24 18.02 -12.87
N PHE A 508 -23.54 17.45 -13.87
CA PHE A 508 -23.12 16.07 -13.91
C PHE A 508 -22.34 15.69 -12.66
N VAL A 509 -21.25 16.43 -12.35
CA VAL A 509 -20.43 16.18 -11.17
C VAL A 509 -21.25 16.28 -9.88
N THR A 510 -22.14 17.29 -9.77
CA THR A 510 -23.00 17.48 -8.61
C THR A 510 -23.99 16.30 -8.44
N LEU A 511 -24.56 15.80 -9.55
CA LEU A 511 -25.49 14.68 -9.52
C LEU A 511 -24.77 13.36 -9.18
N ARG A 512 -23.59 13.11 -9.76
CA ARG A 512 -22.80 11.91 -9.46
C ARG A 512 -22.32 11.87 -8.02
N LEU A 513 -21.84 12.99 -7.52
CA LEU A 513 -21.55 13.11 -6.07
C LEU A 513 -22.83 12.94 -5.24
N GLY A 514 -23.98 13.39 -5.76
CA GLY A 514 -25.29 13.25 -5.14
C GLY A 514 -25.92 11.85 -5.26
N GLU A 515 -25.57 11.05 -6.27
CA GLU A 515 -26.03 9.66 -6.42
C GLU A 515 -25.36 8.69 -5.44
N VAL A 516 -24.11 8.93 -5.13
CA VAL A 516 -23.47 8.36 -3.93
C VAL A 516 -24.27 8.69 -2.68
N MET A 517 -25.17 9.68 -2.76
CA MET A 517 -26.00 10.25 -1.72
C MET A 517 -27.50 9.95 -1.85
N LYS A 518 -27.94 8.89 -2.52
CA LYS A 518 -29.28 8.29 -2.29
C LYS A 518 -29.40 7.73 -0.86
N LEU A 519 -28.54 8.23 -0.01
CA LEU A 519 -28.35 7.90 1.36
C LEU A 519 -29.39 8.67 2.20
N ASP A 520 -29.74 8.11 3.32
CA ASP A 520 -30.61 8.73 4.31
C ASP A 520 -30.00 10.08 4.83
N ILE A 521 -30.72 10.75 5.70
CA ILE A 521 -30.35 12.05 6.24
C ILE A 521 -28.99 12.02 6.95
N ASN A 522 -28.68 10.94 7.68
CA ASN A 522 -27.45 10.79 8.44
C ASN A 522 -26.23 10.67 7.50
N ASN A 523 -26.39 9.92 6.43
CA ASN A 523 -25.33 9.76 5.42
C ASN A 523 -25.07 11.06 4.64
N THR A 524 -26.11 11.91 4.42
CA THR A 524 -25.93 13.24 3.82
C THR A 524 -25.07 14.13 4.71
N ARG A 525 -25.28 14.10 6.02
CA ARG A 525 -24.47 14.85 6.99
C ARG A 525 -23.00 14.36 6.93
N GLN A 526 -22.78 13.06 7.05
CA GLN A 526 -21.43 12.48 6.96
C GLN A 526 -20.70 12.85 5.67
N PHE A 527 -21.45 12.95 4.57
CA PHE A 527 -20.87 13.37 3.30
C PHE A 527 -20.48 14.84 3.30
N VAL A 528 -21.35 15.75 3.79
CA VAL A 528 -21.03 17.16 3.95
C VAL A 528 -19.83 17.35 4.87
N ASP A 529 -19.81 16.66 6.03
CA ASP A 529 -18.69 16.67 6.96
C ASP A 529 -17.39 16.16 6.29
N GLY A 530 -17.48 15.10 5.49
CA GLY A 530 -16.36 14.58 4.69
C GLY A 530 -15.83 15.60 3.67
N MET A 531 -16.72 16.33 2.98
CA MET A 531 -16.32 17.40 2.06
C MET A 531 -15.69 18.59 2.79
N LEU A 532 -16.25 19.00 3.92
CA LEU A 532 -15.66 20.05 4.75
C LEU A 532 -14.28 19.65 5.26
N ASN A 533 -14.12 18.41 5.68
CA ASN A 533 -12.83 17.89 6.09
C ASN A 533 -11.80 17.93 4.94
N ARG A 534 -12.21 17.52 3.72
CA ARG A 534 -11.36 17.63 2.53
C ARG A 534 -11.04 19.09 2.16
N ALA A 535 -11.99 20.01 2.31
CA ALA A 535 -11.71 21.42 2.14
C ALA A 535 -10.57 21.90 3.04
N LEU A 536 -10.56 21.45 4.28
CA LEU A 536 -9.50 21.78 5.25
C LEU A 536 -8.16 21.11 4.89
N VAL A 537 -8.18 19.81 4.59
CA VAL A 537 -6.97 19.00 4.36
C VAL A 537 -6.39 19.23 2.97
N ASP A 538 -7.20 19.05 1.91
CA ASP A 538 -6.74 19.14 0.53
C ASP A 538 -6.65 20.61 0.05
N GLY A 539 -7.40 21.51 0.69
CA GLY A 539 -7.39 22.94 0.43
C GLY A 539 -6.40 23.70 1.33
N LEU A 540 -6.78 23.95 2.59
CA LEU A 540 -6.02 24.83 3.47
C LEU A 540 -4.66 24.28 3.86
N ALA A 541 -4.56 22.99 4.23
CA ALA A 541 -3.27 22.40 4.61
C ALA A 541 -2.26 22.39 3.45
N GLN A 542 -2.74 22.45 2.20
CA GLN A 542 -1.93 22.49 1.00
C GLN A 542 -1.76 23.93 0.44
N GLY A 543 -2.30 24.95 1.11
CA GLY A 543 -2.28 26.33 0.63
C GLY A 543 -3.14 26.58 -0.63
N ARG A 544 -4.08 25.67 -0.95
CA ARG A 544 -4.91 25.67 -2.14
C ARG A 544 -6.30 26.26 -1.87
N MET A 545 -6.39 27.61 -1.84
CA MET A 545 -7.66 28.31 -1.60
C MET A 545 -8.72 28.04 -2.69
N ASP A 546 -8.31 27.76 -3.91
CA ASP A 546 -9.19 27.36 -5.02
C ASP A 546 -9.90 26.04 -4.70
N ILE A 547 -9.18 25.05 -4.19
CA ILE A 547 -9.70 23.76 -3.78
C ILE A 547 -10.60 23.91 -2.54
N PHE A 548 -10.15 24.67 -1.53
CA PHE A 548 -10.96 24.96 -0.35
C PHE A 548 -12.33 25.53 -0.74
N ASN A 549 -12.37 26.59 -1.54
CA ASN A 549 -13.61 27.21 -1.97
C ASN A 549 -14.48 26.27 -2.83
N ARG A 550 -13.87 25.41 -3.63
CA ARG A 550 -14.58 24.45 -4.47
C ARG A 550 -15.28 23.39 -3.62
N PHE A 551 -14.60 22.79 -2.67
CA PHE A 551 -15.21 21.85 -1.73
C PHE A 551 -16.31 22.49 -0.88
N LEU A 552 -16.11 23.72 -0.40
CA LEU A 552 -17.16 24.47 0.30
C LEU A 552 -18.40 24.66 -0.57
N LYS A 553 -18.22 25.08 -1.82
CA LYS A 553 -19.32 25.29 -2.77
C LYS A 553 -20.07 23.98 -3.05
N MET A 554 -19.35 22.88 -3.15
CA MET A 554 -19.94 21.55 -3.35
C MET A 554 -20.70 21.09 -2.12
N ALA A 555 -20.08 21.19 -0.94
CA ALA A 555 -20.72 20.87 0.34
C ALA A 555 -21.99 21.70 0.54
N TYR A 556 -21.94 23.00 0.24
CA TYR A 556 -23.11 23.89 0.29
C TYR A 556 -24.22 23.45 -0.65
N LYS A 557 -23.92 23.11 -1.92
CA LYS A 557 -24.94 22.65 -2.88
C LYS A 557 -25.66 21.39 -2.40
N VAL A 558 -24.90 20.50 -1.79
CA VAL A 558 -25.45 19.25 -1.23
C VAL A 558 -26.32 19.55 -0.02
N TYR A 559 -25.81 20.37 0.89
CA TYR A 559 -26.56 20.86 2.06
C TYR A 559 -27.85 21.58 1.63
N ASP A 560 -27.77 22.53 0.71
CA ASP A 560 -28.91 23.32 0.24
C ASP A 560 -29.96 22.43 -0.43
N LYS A 561 -29.55 21.50 -1.29
CA LYS A 561 -30.47 20.54 -1.94
C LYS A 561 -31.28 19.73 -0.93
N LYS A 562 -30.72 19.40 0.23
CA LYS A 562 -31.37 18.56 1.25
C LYS A 562 -32.04 19.36 2.37
N TYR A 563 -31.46 20.50 2.75
CA TYR A 563 -31.84 21.26 3.94
C TYR A 563 -32.16 22.74 3.67
N SER A 564 -32.41 23.11 2.41
CA SER A 564 -32.61 24.54 2.03
C SER A 564 -33.68 25.23 2.88
N ALA A 565 -33.33 26.37 3.42
CA ALA A 565 -34.23 27.22 4.19
C ALA A 565 -35.43 27.79 3.37
N SER A 566 -35.41 27.66 2.05
CA SER A 566 -36.50 28.10 1.18
C SER A 566 -37.69 27.13 1.11
N ASP A 567 -37.56 25.89 1.61
CA ASP A 567 -38.62 24.89 1.60
C ASP A 567 -39.07 24.56 3.03
N PRO A 568 -40.34 24.84 3.41
CA PRO A 568 -40.84 24.60 4.75
C PRO A 568 -40.71 23.14 5.21
N THR A 569 -40.77 22.18 4.28
CA THR A 569 -40.62 20.76 4.59
C THR A 569 -39.19 20.43 4.98
N LYS A 570 -38.20 21.02 4.30
CA LYS A 570 -36.78 20.87 4.58
C LYS A 570 -36.37 21.54 5.87
N ILE A 571 -36.94 22.72 6.20
CA ILE A 571 -36.74 23.37 7.50
C ILE A 571 -37.19 22.48 8.65
N ARG A 572 -38.31 21.77 8.50
CA ARG A 572 -38.79 20.82 9.49
C ARG A 572 -37.82 19.65 9.67
N VAL A 573 -37.31 19.12 8.59
CA VAL A 573 -36.29 18.04 8.61
C VAL A 573 -35.00 18.51 9.28
N GLN A 574 -34.51 19.70 8.94
CA GLN A 574 -33.32 20.30 9.54
C GLN A 574 -33.45 20.43 11.07
N LYS A 575 -34.60 20.91 11.56
CA LYS A 575 -34.88 21.01 13.00
C LYS A 575 -35.03 19.65 13.69
N GLN A 576 -35.59 18.65 13.04
CA GLN A 576 -35.72 17.31 13.60
C GLN A 576 -34.40 16.59 13.79
N VAL A 577 -33.41 16.85 12.92
CA VAL A 577 -32.10 16.17 12.92
C VAL A 577 -31.02 17.01 13.61
N ASP A 578 -31.40 18.17 14.13
CA ASP A 578 -30.51 19.16 14.79
C ASP A 578 -29.24 19.46 13.96
N ILE A 579 -29.44 19.63 12.64
CA ILE A 579 -28.39 20.07 11.75
C ILE A 579 -28.38 21.58 11.75
N GLY A 580 -27.31 22.17 12.27
CA GLY A 580 -27.09 23.62 12.27
C GLY A 580 -27.09 24.23 10.85
N SER A 581 -26.99 25.54 10.77
CA SER A 581 -26.79 26.23 9.50
C SER A 581 -25.47 25.80 8.83
N PHE A 582 -25.36 25.97 7.52
CA PHE A 582 -24.12 25.60 6.81
C PHE A 582 -22.86 26.31 7.36
N PRO A 583 -22.90 27.64 7.70
CA PRO A 583 -21.78 28.28 8.38
C PRO A 583 -21.41 27.63 9.73
N GLU A 584 -22.40 27.23 10.52
CA GLU A 584 -22.15 26.51 11.78
C GLU A 584 -21.50 25.15 11.58
N LEU A 585 -21.85 24.43 10.48
CA LEU A 585 -21.19 23.18 10.12
C LEU A 585 -19.72 23.40 9.73
N VAL A 586 -19.43 24.47 8.98
CA VAL A 586 -18.07 24.86 8.62
C VAL A 586 -17.26 25.19 9.87
N ASP A 587 -17.80 26.00 10.77
CA ASP A 587 -17.16 26.36 12.03
C ASP A 587 -16.90 25.12 12.90
N ALA A 588 -17.88 24.24 13.04
CA ALA A 588 -17.77 23.01 13.80
C ALA A 588 -16.72 22.07 13.23
N SER A 589 -16.68 21.90 11.91
CA SER A 589 -15.68 21.06 11.22
C SER A 589 -14.27 21.62 11.41
N PHE A 590 -14.11 22.94 11.31
CA PHE A 590 -12.84 23.62 11.55
C PHE A 590 -12.39 23.47 13.01
N GLU A 591 -13.26 23.76 13.98
CA GLU A 591 -12.98 23.60 15.42
C GLU A 591 -12.62 22.15 15.75
N LEU A 592 -13.34 21.18 15.18
CA LEU A 592 -13.08 19.75 15.40
C LEU A 592 -11.71 19.36 14.86
N MET A 593 -11.37 19.80 13.64
CA MET A 593 -10.06 19.56 13.03
C MET A 593 -8.93 20.14 13.88
N MET A 594 -9.12 21.34 14.40
CA MET A 594 -8.12 22.03 15.22
C MET A 594 -7.97 21.44 16.63
N LYS A 595 -9.03 20.82 17.18
CA LYS A 595 -9.02 20.18 18.50
C LYS A 595 -8.56 18.71 18.49
N GLN A 596 -8.76 18.00 17.39
CA GLN A 596 -8.47 16.57 17.33
C GLN A 596 -6.97 16.28 17.31
N GLY A 597 -6.48 15.58 18.34
CA GLY A 597 -5.09 15.10 18.44
C GLY A 597 -4.70 14.05 17.37
N LYS A 598 -5.61 13.68 16.47
CA LYS A 598 -5.34 12.75 15.36
C LYS A 598 -4.65 13.40 14.16
N SER A 599 -4.73 14.71 14.01
CA SER A 599 -4.02 15.44 12.95
C SER A 599 -2.73 16.04 13.48
N PRO A 600 -1.61 16.01 12.72
CA PRO A 600 -0.35 16.60 13.16
C PRO A 600 -0.50 18.08 13.48
N VAL A 601 0.25 18.53 14.46
CA VAL A 601 0.25 19.96 14.85
C VAL A 601 0.68 20.84 13.69
N LEU A 602 1.69 20.41 12.92
CA LEU A 602 2.16 21.15 11.74
C LEU A 602 1.10 21.25 10.64
N MET A 603 0.33 20.19 10.40
CA MET A 603 -0.79 20.25 9.47
C MET A 603 -1.85 21.24 9.95
N ARG A 604 -2.19 21.25 11.24
CA ARG A 604 -3.11 22.23 11.84
C ARG A 604 -2.56 23.63 11.76
N ALA A 605 -1.25 23.83 11.96
CA ALA A 605 -0.60 25.12 11.78
C ALA A 605 -0.71 25.63 10.32
N ARG A 606 -0.54 24.74 9.32
CA ARG A 606 -0.77 25.09 7.91
C ARG A 606 -2.23 25.43 7.64
N ILE A 607 -3.18 24.62 8.15
CA ILE A 607 -4.62 24.92 8.03
C ILE A 607 -4.90 26.29 8.65
N TRP A 608 -4.36 26.58 9.84
CA TRP A 608 -4.51 27.86 10.52
C TRP A 608 -3.92 29.02 9.69
N ALA A 609 -2.72 28.84 9.14
CA ALA A 609 -2.06 29.87 8.35
C ALA A 609 -2.89 30.30 7.13
N TRP A 610 -3.50 29.33 6.43
CA TRP A 610 -4.28 29.56 5.20
C TRP A 610 -5.78 29.75 5.41
N ALA A 611 -6.30 29.52 6.61
CA ALA A 611 -7.72 29.69 6.90
C ALA A 611 -8.14 31.17 6.73
N PRO A 612 -9.35 31.43 6.24
CA PRO A 612 -9.92 32.78 6.20
C PRO A 612 -9.93 33.45 7.58
N ASP A 613 -9.62 34.75 7.64
CA ASP A 613 -9.54 35.46 8.90
C ASP A 613 -10.87 35.46 9.67
N GLU A 614 -12.01 35.50 8.96
CA GLU A 614 -13.33 35.38 9.59
C GLU A 614 -13.53 34.05 10.32
N LEU A 615 -13.06 32.95 9.76
CA LEU A 615 -13.13 31.62 10.34
C LEU A 615 -12.22 31.54 11.59
N LYS A 616 -11.00 32.07 11.48
CA LYS A 616 -10.06 32.17 12.60
C LYS A 616 -10.63 33.02 13.76
N LEU A 617 -11.22 34.17 13.45
CA LEU A 617 -11.79 35.06 14.45
C LEU A 617 -12.91 34.38 15.27
N ARG A 618 -13.80 33.63 14.60
CA ARG A 618 -14.88 32.89 15.29
C ARG A 618 -14.36 31.72 16.14
N ALA A 619 -13.29 31.06 15.68
CA ALA A 619 -12.74 29.88 16.33
C ALA A 619 -11.74 30.22 17.46
N TRP A 620 -11.02 31.36 17.37
CA TRP A 620 -9.94 31.73 18.28
C TRP A 620 -10.31 31.70 19.76
N PRO A 621 -11.44 32.29 20.21
CA PRO A 621 -11.80 32.30 21.64
C PRO A 621 -11.92 30.90 22.24
N LYS A 622 -12.31 29.93 21.45
CA LYS A 622 -12.53 28.53 21.85
C LYS A 622 -11.29 27.65 21.74
N LEU A 623 -10.29 28.08 20.96
CA LEU A 623 -9.16 27.25 20.58
C LEU A 623 -7.82 27.73 21.11
N LYS A 624 -7.66 29.02 21.46
CA LYS A 624 -6.37 29.64 21.76
C LYS A 624 -5.52 28.85 22.77
N ASP A 625 -6.14 28.46 23.91
CA ASP A 625 -5.42 27.75 24.95
C ASP A 625 -5.02 26.33 24.55
N SER A 626 -5.93 25.61 23.90
CA SER A 626 -5.67 24.28 23.37
C SER A 626 -4.60 24.26 22.27
N LEU A 627 -4.62 25.24 21.36
CA LEU A 627 -3.61 25.37 20.31
C LEU A 627 -2.24 25.72 20.87
N ALA A 628 -2.19 26.60 21.88
CA ALA A 628 -0.94 26.94 22.57
C ALA A 628 -0.33 25.73 23.29
N GLU A 629 -1.15 24.94 23.99
CA GLU A 629 -0.74 23.71 24.64
C GLU A 629 -0.22 22.67 23.64
N GLN A 630 -0.93 22.49 22.53
CA GLN A 630 -0.56 21.56 21.48
C GLN A 630 0.77 21.94 20.80
N ALA A 631 0.97 23.23 20.49
CA ALA A 631 2.21 23.74 19.92
C ALA A 631 3.37 23.50 20.91
N THR A 632 3.20 23.87 22.18
CA THR A 632 4.22 23.67 23.21
C THR A 632 4.57 22.20 23.40
N SER A 633 3.56 21.30 23.42
CA SER A 633 3.77 19.85 23.53
C SER A 633 4.51 19.25 22.34
N ALA A 634 4.38 19.86 21.16
CA ALA A 634 5.09 19.50 19.94
C ALA A 634 6.46 20.18 19.81
N GLY A 635 6.89 21.01 20.78
CA GLY A 635 8.14 21.76 20.72
C GLY A 635 8.13 22.97 19.79
N LEU A 636 6.93 23.42 19.38
CA LEU A 636 6.76 24.58 18.48
C LEU A 636 6.48 25.85 19.29
N ASP A 637 6.89 27.02 18.74
CA ASP A 637 6.49 28.31 19.26
C ASP A 637 4.98 28.54 18.96
N PRO A 638 4.11 28.66 20.00
CA PRO A 638 2.69 28.86 19.80
C PRO A 638 2.33 30.07 18.96
N ALA A 639 3.05 31.18 19.12
CA ALA A 639 2.80 32.42 18.40
C ALA A 639 3.15 32.32 16.90
N ARG A 640 4.08 31.44 16.55
CA ARG A 640 4.45 31.14 15.15
C ARG A 640 3.55 30.10 14.52
N ALA A 641 3.23 29.02 15.27
CA ALA A 641 2.40 27.93 14.76
C ALA A 641 0.94 28.37 14.59
N PHE A 642 0.42 29.14 15.55
CA PHE A 642 -0.96 29.61 15.56
C PHE A 642 -1.01 31.11 15.90
N PRO A 643 -0.61 31.98 14.97
CA PRO A 643 -0.64 33.41 15.21
C PRO A 643 -2.08 33.89 15.49
N MET A 644 -2.20 34.84 16.43
CA MET A 644 -3.47 35.48 16.74
C MET A 644 -4.11 36.07 15.47
N PRO A 645 -5.41 35.86 15.23
CA PRO A 645 -6.08 36.38 14.05
C PRO A 645 -6.05 37.91 13.98
N LYS A 646 -5.86 38.44 12.79
CA LYS A 646 -5.92 39.89 12.55
C LYS A 646 -7.31 40.42 12.91
N GLY A 647 -7.35 41.46 13.74
CA GLY A 647 -8.61 42.09 14.17
C GLY A 647 -9.25 41.47 15.40
N TYR A 648 -8.62 40.48 16.02
CA TYR A 648 -9.08 39.99 17.31
C TYR A 648 -8.76 41.02 18.42
N VAL A 649 -9.79 41.42 19.15
CA VAL A 649 -9.64 42.27 20.33
C VAL A 649 -9.97 41.41 21.56
N GLU A 650 -9.02 41.27 22.45
CA GLU A 650 -9.24 40.57 23.71
C GLU A 650 -10.22 41.38 24.57
N GLU A 651 -11.45 40.91 24.75
CA GLU A 651 -12.35 41.48 25.75
C GLU A 651 -11.68 41.29 27.14
N LYS A 652 -11.31 42.40 27.77
CA LYS A 652 -10.93 42.37 29.17
C LYS A 652 -12.14 41.79 29.92
N GLN A 653 -12.02 40.59 30.45
CA GLN A 653 -12.92 40.11 31.47
C GLN A 653 -12.79 41.09 32.64
N ASP A 654 -13.76 41.97 32.84
CA ASP A 654 -13.96 42.66 34.10
C ASP A 654 -14.17 41.56 35.15
N LEU A 655 -13.12 41.24 35.86
CA LEU A 655 -13.22 40.42 37.08
C LEU A 655 -14.28 41.09 37.95
N PRO A 656 -15.32 40.36 38.43
CA PRO A 656 -16.28 40.92 39.35
C PRO A 656 -15.49 41.46 40.55
N GLU A 657 -15.66 42.77 40.86
CA GLU A 657 -15.08 43.36 42.05
C GLU A 657 -15.35 42.43 43.23
N GLU A 658 -14.28 42.01 43.88
CA GLU A 658 -14.29 41.24 45.12
C GLU A 658 -15.08 42.06 46.14
N LYS A 659 -16.36 41.72 46.30
CA LYS A 659 -17.21 42.32 47.36
C LYS A 659 -16.55 42.01 48.68
N THR A 660 -15.90 43.01 49.27
CA THR A 660 -15.42 43.03 50.65
C THR A 660 -16.53 42.47 51.58
N PRO A 661 -16.25 41.42 52.35
CA PRO A 661 -17.24 40.86 53.21
C PRO A 661 -17.68 41.95 54.29
N PRO A 662 -18.98 42.10 54.61
CA PRO A 662 -19.44 43.07 55.60
C PRO A 662 -18.84 42.75 56.97
N ALA A 663 -18.35 43.80 57.65
CA ALA A 663 -17.75 43.76 58.97
C ALA A 663 -18.58 42.93 59.96
N SER A 664 -17.92 42.03 60.66
CA SER A 664 -18.45 41.12 61.67
C SER A 664 -19.23 41.91 62.75
N LEU A 665 -20.50 41.54 62.96
CA LEU A 665 -21.32 41.95 64.12
C LEU A 665 -20.72 41.35 65.40
N PRO A 666 -20.75 42.10 66.51
CA PRO A 666 -20.16 41.66 67.79
C PRO A 666 -20.93 40.47 68.38
N ALA A 667 -20.19 39.52 68.91
CA ALA A 667 -20.72 38.36 69.61
C ALA A 667 -21.56 38.72 70.78
N LYS A 668 -22.82 38.27 70.88
CA LYS A 668 -23.64 38.26 72.08
C LYS A 668 -23.13 37.18 73.03
N ALA A 669 -22.75 37.64 74.24
CA ALA A 669 -22.50 36.77 75.34
C ALA A 669 -23.80 36.02 75.72
N THR A 670 -23.75 34.70 75.77
CA THR A 670 -24.76 33.89 76.45
C THR A 670 -24.15 33.41 77.75
N GLY A 671 -24.70 33.93 78.83
CA GLY A 671 -24.42 33.43 80.14
C GLY A 671 -25.11 32.09 80.40
N ASP A 672 -24.58 31.46 81.42
CA ASP A 672 -25.00 30.22 82.05
C ASP A 672 -26.48 30.06 82.30
N ALA A 673 -27.00 28.88 82.25
CA ALA A 673 -27.68 28.20 83.31
C ALA A 673 -28.19 26.80 82.93
N ALA A 674 -27.82 25.86 83.82
CA ALA A 674 -28.36 24.54 84.12
C ALA A 674 -28.14 23.41 83.12
#